data_9a56a9771824d906f114ae08d7243e2b
#
_entry.id   9a56a9771824d906f114ae08d7243e2b
#
_cell.length_a   1.000
_cell.length_b   1.000
_cell.length_c   1.000
_cell.angle_alpha   90.00
_cell.angle_beta   90.00
_cell.angle_gamma   90.00
#
_symmetry.space_group_name_H-M   'P 1'
#
loop_
_entity.id
_entity.type
_entity.pdbx_description
1 polymer ?
#
loop_
_entity_poly.entity_id
_entity_poly.type
_entity_poly.pdbx_seq_one_letter_code
_entity_poly.pdbx_strand_id
1 'polypeptide(L)'
;IGDHSDWQVNDAVYMNRTPDGNTYWVTLTGLTPGEEYAYQYLVDGTLRIGDPLSEKVLDPWNDSFISSSNYPDLKPYPTGKTMGIVSVFQTAQAPYVWAYPDFTPPAKENLFVYELLVRDFLADRSYNSLIDSLEYLDRMGVTAIELMPIMEYEGNDSWGYNPSYFTALDKYYGTRETFKAFVDSCHARGIAVILDIAMNHAFGQSPLVQMWWDGSAPSAESPYFNQIPTHDYNVGYDFNHEAPATIDYRTRVFSYWLNEYNIDGYRFDLSKGFTQNNTLGDVGAWGAYDAGRIATWKSIADTLWAQHPDAILILEHFADNTEEKELANYGFMLWGNMNYNYNEATMGWGNGSGNSSLYWASWKNRGFDDPHNVVYAESHDEERLMYRNISFGNASNPDHNCKDLYTALARMEQVPVFLFGIPGPKMIWQFGELGYDYSIDYGCRVCAKPVKWNYLNESARYRLYQVYGAMGNLKKDYPTFATEDFNLSATGPLKRINLDNDEMNATILGNFEVNTNSIQPAFQHTGWWYEYFSGDSINVTDVFAEISMAPGAYRLYTDVRLTTPEIIISVDDAAVLADNLAVYPNPSDGLFQFSWTTYSATDVQIEIFDINGRMIWQQTGSYAAGYQQQTIDLSAQASGIYFARVSGEGFGEVMRLVRK
;
A
#
# COMPACT_ATOMS: atom_id res chain seq x y z
N ILE A 1 39.64 -6.18 -3.32
CA ILE A 1 39.86 -6.43 -4.75
C ILE A 1 38.69 -5.86 -5.56
N GLY A 2 38.94 -5.40 -6.78
CA GLY A 2 37.92 -4.79 -7.63
C GLY A 2 38.48 -4.22 -8.94
N ASP A 3 37.67 -3.43 -9.63
CA ASP A 3 38.07 -2.78 -10.88
C ASP A 3 39.35 -1.93 -10.73
N HIS A 4 39.53 -1.29 -9.57
CA HIS A 4 40.68 -0.46 -9.22
C HIS A 4 41.98 -1.26 -9.12
N SER A 5 41.94 -2.58 -9.02
CA SER A 5 43.13 -3.45 -8.94
C SER A 5 43.14 -4.53 -10.04
N ASP A 6 42.31 -4.37 -11.07
CA ASP A 6 42.01 -5.40 -12.08
C ASP A 6 41.72 -6.78 -11.43
N TRP A 7 41.04 -6.76 -10.28
CA TRP A 7 40.65 -7.94 -9.49
C TRP A 7 41.83 -8.78 -8.97
N GLN A 8 43.03 -8.18 -8.97
CA GLN A 8 44.25 -8.82 -8.47
C GLN A 8 44.55 -8.39 -7.05
N VAL A 9 45.09 -9.32 -6.26
CA VAL A 9 45.67 -9.02 -4.94
C VAL A 9 47.05 -8.45 -5.11
N ASN A 10 47.31 -7.27 -4.56
CA ASN A 10 48.59 -6.59 -4.53
C ASN A 10 48.71 -5.71 -3.29
N ASP A 11 49.89 -5.20 -3.00
CA ASP A 11 50.18 -4.46 -1.77
C ASP A 11 49.31 -3.19 -1.61
N ALA A 12 48.83 -2.60 -2.72
CA ALA A 12 48.01 -1.39 -2.67
C ALA A 12 46.56 -1.63 -2.22
N VAL A 13 46.12 -2.88 -2.16
CA VAL A 13 44.74 -3.24 -1.77
C VAL A 13 44.64 -3.98 -0.41
N TYR A 14 45.80 -4.21 0.23
CA TYR A 14 45.78 -4.72 1.61
C TYR A 14 45.32 -3.65 2.59
N MET A 15 44.33 -4.04 3.42
CA MET A 15 43.81 -3.13 4.45
C MET A 15 44.74 -3.11 5.66
N ASN A 16 44.97 -1.92 6.20
CA ASN A 16 45.60 -1.73 7.49
C ASN A 16 44.59 -1.92 8.59
N ARG A 17 45.00 -2.50 9.71
CA ARG A 17 44.17 -2.65 10.90
C ARG A 17 44.45 -1.53 11.90
N THR A 18 43.41 -0.96 12.48
CA THR A 18 43.54 0.05 13.53
C THR A 18 44.16 -0.54 14.80
N PRO A 19 44.79 0.28 15.67
CA PRO A 19 45.46 -0.21 16.89
C PRO A 19 44.54 -0.93 17.86
N ASP A 20 43.24 -0.56 17.90
CA ASP A 20 42.20 -1.24 18.70
C ASP A 20 41.74 -2.57 18.08
N GLY A 21 42.14 -2.83 16.83
CA GLY A 21 41.88 -4.06 16.12
C GLY A 21 40.45 -4.19 15.54
N ASN A 22 39.65 -3.12 15.60
CA ASN A 22 38.22 -3.19 15.24
C ASN A 22 37.92 -2.72 13.82
N THR A 23 38.82 -1.97 13.20
CA THR A 23 38.59 -1.40 11.86
C THR A 23 39.72 -1.74 10.91
N TYR A 24 39.36 -2.08 9.67
CA TYR A 24 40.28 -2.25 8.58
C TYR A 24 40.05 -1.14 7.54
N TRP A 25 41.15 -0.57 7.04
CA TRP A 25 41.08 0.54 6.10
C TRP A 25 42.17 0.49 5.05
N VAL A 26 41.88 1.03 3.87
CA VAL A 26 42.85 1.24 2.79
C VAL A 26 42.51 2.53 2.05
N THR A 27 43.52 3.24 1.57
CA THR A 27 43.34 4.41 0.70
C THR A 27 43.55 3.99 -0.75
N LEU A 28 42.52 4.03 -1.55
CA LEU A 28 42.58 3.81 -2.98
C LEU A 28 42.93 5.13 -3.68
N THR A 29 43.91 5.12 -4.57
CA THR A 29 44.34 6.28 -5.35
C THR A 29 44.19 6.03 -6.84
N GLY A 30 44.16 7.12 -7.64
CA GLY A 30 44.04 7.02 -9.10
C GLY A 30 42.65 6.73 -9.62
N LEU A 31 41.60 6.89 -8.76
CA LEU A 31 40.24 6.77 -9.18
C LEU A 31 39.80 7.98 -10.03
N THR A 32 39.00 7.74 -11.05
CA THR A 32 38.37 8.77 -11.87
C THR A 32 37.10 9.27 -11.18
N PRO A 33 36.93 10.57 -10.90
CA PRO A 33 35.71 11.13 -10.35
C PRO A 33 34.50 10.84 -11.26
N GLY A 34 33.38 10.38 -10.67
CA GLY A 34 32.17 10.06 -11.40
C GLY A 34 32.13 8.66 -12.01
N GLU A 35 33.22 7.90 -11.98
CA GLU A 35 33.25 6.51 -12.42
C GLU A 35 32.77 5.55 -11.32
N GLU A 36 32.03 4.53 -11.72
CA GLU A 36 31.63 3.41 -10.84
C GLU A 36 32.70 2.32 -10.82
N TYR A 37 33.06 1.87 -9.63
CA TYR A 37 34.03 0.80 -9.40
C TYR A 37 33.35 -0.36 -8.67
N ALA A 38 33.36 -1.56 -9.30
CA ALA A 38 32.92 -2.78 -8.66
C ALA A 38 34.04 -3.36 -7.77
N TYR A 39 33.66 -3.88 -6.59
CA TYR A 39 34.63 -4.43 -5.64
C TYR A 39 34.01 -5.51 -4.73
N GLN A 40 34.89 -6.25 -4.07
CA GLN A 40 34.57 -7.17 -2.98
C GLN A 40 35.67 -7.12 -1.92
N TYR A 41 35.29 -7.48 -0.70
CA TYR A 41 36.26 -7.84 0.33
C TYR A 41 36.73 -9.28 0.10
N LEU A 42 38.04 -9.49 0.21
CA LEU A 42 38.66 -10.79 0.23
C LEU A 42 39.11 -11.08 1.67
N VAL A 43 38.30 -11.83 2.40
CA VAL A 43 38.52 -12.15 3.81
C VAL A 43 39.37 -13.44 3.89
N ASP A 44 40.43 -13.41 4.71
CA ASP A 44 41.33 -14.53 4.95
C ASP A 44 41.93 -15.14 3.66
N GLY A 45 42.03 -14.33 2.61
CA GLY A 45 42.61 -14.71 1.32
C GLY A 45 41.76 -15.66 0.46
N THR A 46 40.58 -16.04 0.92
CA THR A 46 39.73 -17.03 0.25
C THR A 46 38.28 -16.62 0.08
N LEU A 47 37.65 -16.07 1.11
CA LEU A 47 36.24 -15.70 1.10
C LEU A 47 36.06 -14.33 0.41
N ARG A 48 35.24 -14.30 -0.65
CA ARG A 48 34.85 -13.10 -1.38
C ARG A 48 33.41 -12.72 -1.01
N ILE A 49 33.26 -11.53 -0.46
CA ILE A 49 31.95 -11.00 -0.07
C ILE A 49 31.79 -9.54 -0.52
N GLY A 50 30.54 -9.14 -0.76
CA GLY A 50 30.21 -7.72 -0.93
C GLY A 50 30.36 -6.93 0.37
N ASP A 51 30.24 -5.63 0.27
CA ASP A 51 30.19 -4.74 1.42
C ASP A 51 28.77 -4.74 2.00
N PRO A 52 28.55 -5.08 3.28
CA PRO A 52 27.22 -5.09 3.88
C PRO A 52 26.55 -3.71 3.93
N LEU A 53 27.30 -2.62 3.76
CA LEU A 53 26.78 -1.26 3.68
C LEU A 53 26.87 -0.67 2.26
N SER A 54 26.91 -1.54 1.25
CA SER A 54 26.91 -1.10 -0.15
C SER A 54 25.58 -0.44 -0.52
N GLU A 55 25.65 0.69 -1.21
CA GLU A 55 24.48 1.42 -1.74
C GLU A 55 24.02 0.89 -3.10
N LYS A 56 24.86 0.12 -3.77
CA LYS A 56 24.60 -0.54 -5.05
C LYS A 56 25.39 -1.82 -5.16
N VAL A 57 24.77 -2.86 -5.67
CA VAL A 57 25.42 -4.14 -5.94
C VAL A 57 25.18 -4.59 -7.38
N LEU A 58 26.00 -5.53 -7.88
CA LEU A 58 25.76 -6.22 -9.14
C LEU A 58 25.60 -7.71 -8.86
N ASP A 59 24.53 -8.26 -9.38
CA ASP A 59 24.17 -9.66 -9.22
C ASP A 59 24.44 -10.43 -10.53
N PRO A 60 25.36 -11.42 -10.52
CA PRO A 60 25.69 -12.18 -11.72
C PRO A 60 24.55 -13.02 -12.28
N TRP A 61 23.53 -13.30 -11.47
CA TRP A 61 22.44 -14.19 -11.83
C TRP A 61 21.19 -13.47 -12.30
N ASN A 62 20.93 -12.25 -11.79
CA ASN A 62 19.64 -11.56 -11.94
C ASN A 62 19.74 -10.24 -12.69
N ASP A 63 20.86 -9.52 -12.69
CA ASP A 63 20.99 -8.20 -13.34
C ASP A 63 20.71 -8.24 -14.86
N SER A 64 20.97 -9.35 -15.52
CA SER A 64 20.72 -9.52 -16.96
C SER A 64 19.22 -9.46 -17.33
N PHE A 65 18.32 -9.60 -16.37
CA PHE A 65 16.87 -9.52 -16.55
C PHE A 65 16.30 -8.12 -16.20
N ILE A 66 17.13 -7.19 -15.75
CA ILE A 66 16.71 -5.82 -15.47
C ILE A 66 16.58 -5.07 -16.79
N SER A 67 15.42 -4.42 -16.97
CA SER A 67 15.16 -3.63 -18.18
C SER A 67 16.01 -2.37 -18.21
N SER A 68 16.59 -2.06 -19.37
CA SER A 68 17.28 -0.79 -19.58
C SER A 68 16.36 0.44 -19.54
N SER A 69 15.03 0.26 -19.60
CA SER A 69 14.07 1.32 -19.34
C SER A 69 13.98 1.67 -17.86
N ASN A 70 14.14 0.68 -16.98
CA ASN A 70 14.11 0.88 -15.52
C ASN A 70 15.48 1.31 -14.99
N TYR A 71 16.54 0.64 -15.44
CA TYR A 71 17.90 0.97 -15.05
C TYR A 71 18.79 1.21 -16.29
N PRO A 72 18.79 2.44 -16.84
CA PRO A 72 19.70 2.81 -17.92
C PRO A 72 21.16 2.68 -17.47
N ASP A 73 22.02 2.24 -18.38
CA ASP A 73 23.48 2.20 -18.18
C ASP A 73 23.93 1.42 -16.92
N LEU A 74 23.19 0.36 -16.54
CA LEU A 74 23.59 -0.53 -15.45
C LEU A 74 24.99 -1.07 -15.74
N LYS A 75 25.93 -0.83 -14.79
CA LYS A 75 27.30 -1.33 -14.90
C LYS A 75 27.30 -2.84 -15.10
N PRO A 76 27.98 -3.37 -16.14
CA PRO A 76 28.00 -4.82 -16.35
C PRO A 76 28.77 -5.53 -15.24
N TYR A 77 28.26 -6.70 -14.84
CA TYR A 77 28.94 -7.58 -13.91
C TYR A 77 30.34 -7.97 -14.43
N PRO A 78 31.41 -7.99 -13.61
CA PRO A 78 32.78 -8.30 -14.02
C PRO A 78 32.98 -9.81 -14.27
N THR A 79 32.29 -10.35 -15.27
CA THR A 79 32.28 -11.79 -15.61
C THR A 79 33.69 -12.32 -15.87
N GLY A 80 34.01 -13.48 -15.27
CA GLY A 80 35.31 -14.14 -15.40
C GLY A 80 36.43 -13.57 -14.52
N LYS A 81 36.19 -12.46 -13.80
CA LYS A 81 37.15 -11.87 -12.87
C LYS A 81 36.84 -12.22 -11.42
N THR A 82 35.58 -12.41 -11.09
CA THR A 82 35.13 -12.78 -9.74
C THR A 82 33.86 -13.62 -9.80
N MET A 83 33.32 -13.95 -8.61
CA MET A 83 32.07 -14.69 -8.43
C MET A 83 31.27 -14.07 -7.26
N GLY A 84 29.98 -14.38 -7.21
CA GLY A 84 29.07 -13.84 -6.19
C GLY A 84 28.73 -12.38 -6.42
N ILE A 85 27.93 -11.80 -5.51
CA ILE A 85 27.52 -10.39 -5.62
C ILE A 85 28.72 -9.49 -5.37
N VAL A 86 28.83 -8.42 -6.16
CA VAL A 86 29.88 -7.39 -6.00
C VAL A 86 29.25 -6.07 -5.63
N SER A 87 29.89 -5.34 -4.76
CA SER A 87 29.53 -3.99 -4.38
C SER A 87 30.03 -2.98 -5.39
N VAL A 88 29.37 -1.83 -5.48
CA VAL A 88 29.76 -0.73 -6.36
C VAL A 88 29.88 0.54 -5.52
N PHE A 89 30.97 1.29 -5.75
CA PHE A 89 31.09 2.64 -5.23
C PHE A 89 31.42 3.62 -6.36
N GLN A 90 31.09 4.89 -6.14
CA GLN A 90 31.37 6.00 -7.06
C GLN A 90 31.90 7.17 -6.25
N THR A 91 33.05 7.75 -6.70
CA THR A 91 33.58 8.97 -6.09
C THR A 91 33.02 10.21 -6.79
N ALA A 92 32.93 11.33 -6.05
CA ALA A 92 32.41 12.60 -6.57
C ALA A 92 31.02 12.50 -7.22
N GLN A 93 30.15 11.65 -6.67
CA GLN A 93 28.76 11.59 -7.06
C GLN A 93 28.10 12.94 -6.76
N ALA A 94 27.37 13.48 -7.74
CA ALA A 94 26.62 14.71 -7.53
C ALA A 94 25.48 14.48 -6.52
N PRO A 95 25.33 15.37 -5.53
CA PRO A 95 24.18 15.26 -4.62
C PRO A 95 22.88 15.48 -5.37
N TYR A 96 21.83 14.77 -4.99
CA TYR A 96 20.49 15.05 -5.47
C TYR A 96 20.01 16.40 -4.92
N VAL A 97 19.35 17.19 -5.74
CA VAL A 97 18.82 18.50 -5.35
C VAL A 97 17.33 18.35 -5.06
N TRP A 98 16.99 18.26 -3.79
CA TRP A 98 15.60 18.15 -3.34
C TRP A 98 14.82 19.43 -3.64
N ALA A 99 13.63 19.31 -4.21
CA ALA A 99 12.69 20.41 -4.38
C ALA A 99 11.92 20.71 -3.08
N TYR A 100 11.74 19.70 -2.24
CA TYR A 100 11.02 19.77 -0.96
C TYR A 100 11.90 19.24 0.20
N PRO A 101 13.05 19.89 0.50
CA PRO A 101 14.00 19.37 1.50
C PRO A 101 13.47 19.47 2.95
N ASP A 102 12.54 20.39 3.21
CA ASP A 102 11.99 20.68 4.53
C ASP A 102 10.54 20.17 4.66
N PHE A 103 10.21 19.06 3.99
CA PHE A 103 8.90 18.45 4.11
C PHE A 103 8.64 18.00 5.55
N THR A 104 7.44 18.28 6.05
CA THR A 104 6.96 17.82 7.36
C THR A 104 5.85 16.79 7.12
N PRO A 105 6.00 15.56 7.62
CA PRO A 105 4.97 14.53 7.47
C PRO A 105 3.63 14.96 8.07
N PRO A 106 2.51 14.48 7.52
CA PRO A 106 1.19 14.64 8.14
C PRO A 106 1.16 14.08 9.57
N ALA A 107 0.27 14.62 10.41
CA ALA A 107 0.09 14.13 11.77
C ALA A 107 -0.18 12.62 11.77
N LYS A 108 0.67 11.84 12.45
CA LYS A 108 0.64 10.38 12.45
C LYS A 108 -0.69 9.81 12.98
N GLU A 109 -1.34 10.54 13.87
CA GLU A 109 -2.62 10.17 14.49
C GLU A 109 -3.78 10.16 13.48
N ASN A 110 -3.62 10.81 12.33
CA ASN A 110 -4.67 10.91 11.31
C ASN A 110 -4.25 10.43 9.92
N LEU A 111 -3.21 9.60 9.81
CA LEU A 111 -2.71 9.10 8.53
C LEU A 111 -3.77 8.28 7.77
N PHE A 112 -3.77 8.45 6.46
CA PHE A 112 -4.32 7.51 5.51
C PHE A 112 -3.17 6.90 4.70
N VAL A 113 -2.78 5.69 5.07
CA VAL A 113 -1.67 4.94 4.49
C VAL A 113 -2.16 4.08 3.33
N TYR A 114 -1.47 4.15 2.20
CA TYR A 114 -1.65 3.25 1.06
C TYR A 114 -0.45 2.31 0.95
N GLU A 115 -0.66 1.05 1.30
CA GLU A 115 0.35 -0.01 1.21
C GLU A 115 0.42 -0.53 -0.22
N LEU A 116 1.62 -0.58 -0.82
CA LEU A 116 1.79 -1.10 -2.17
C LEU A 116 3.10 -1.86 -2.39
N LEU A 117 3.04 -2.82 -3.30
CA LEU A 117 4.18 -3.51 -3.88
C LEU A 117 4.37 -3.04 -5.33
N VAL A 118 5.47 -2.38 -5.63
CA VAL A 118 5.75 -1.84 -6.98
C VAL A 118 5.60 -2.90 -8.06
N ARG A 119 6.06 -4.14 -7.78
CA ARG A 119 5.96 -5.31 -8.68
C ARG A 119 4.52 -5.61 -9.14
N ASP A 120 3.56 -5.53 -8.23
CA ASP A 120 2.16 -5.93 -8.46
C ASP A 120 1.23 -4.72 -8.69
N PHE A 121 1.76 -3.50 -8.50
CA PHE A 121 1.03 -2.26 -8.76
C PHE A 121 1.22 -1.76 -10.19
N LEU A 122 2.43 -1.94 -10.76
CA LEU A 122 2.81 -1.42 -12.07
C LEU A 122 3.32 -2.52 -13.00
N ALA A 123 2.86 -2.53 -14.25
CA ALA A 123 3.26 -3.55 -15.23
C ALA A 123 4.74 -3.46 -15.61
N ASP A 124 5.31 -2.27 -15.63
CA ASP A 124 6.73 -2.02 -15.91
C ASP A 124 7.60 -1.99 -14.65
N ARG A 125 6.97 -2.03 -13.46
CA ARG A 125 7.65 -2.09 -12.17
C ARG A 125 8.63 -0.94 -11.94
N SER A 126 8.28 0.29 -12.34
CA SER A 126 9.23 1.41 -12.30
C SER A 126 8.80 2.54 -11.38
N TYR A 127 9.76 3.19 -10.70
CA TYR A 127 9.50 4.40 -9.91
C TYR A 127 8.99 5.56 -10.76
N ASN A 128 9.36 5.64 -12.04
CA ASN A 128 8.83 6.68 -12.94
C ASN A 128 7.33 6.52 -13.15
N SER A 129 6.85 5.31 -13.43
CA SER A 129 5.42 5.04 -13.57
C SER A 129 4.69 5.14 -12.22
N LEU A 130 5.39 4.93 -11.09
CA LEU A 130 4.83 5.16 -9.77
C LEU A 130 4.56 6.66 -9.54
N ILE A 131 5.45 7.54 -9.99
CA ILE A 131 5.22 8.99 -9.98
C ILE A 131 3.96 9.37 -10.77
N ASP A 132 3.75 8.78 -11.94
CA ASP A 132 2.56 9.02 -12.77
C ASP A 132 1.26 8.57 -12.07
N SER A 133 1.35 7.64 -11.12
CA SER A 133 0.19 7.14 -10.36
C SER A 133 -0.17 8.00 -9.15
N LEU A 134 0.66 8.97 -8.74
CA LEU A 134 0.45 9.76 -7.52
C LEU A 134 -0.83 10.59 -7.55
N GLU A 135 -1.25 11.08 -8.71
CA GLU A 135 -2.51 11.81 -8.87
C GLU A 135 -3.73 10.96 -8.48
N TYR A 136 -3.70 9.67 -8.78
CA TYR A 136 -4.75 8.71 -8.39
C TYR A 136 -4.84 8.58 -6.86
N LEU A 137 -3.71 8.50 -6.17
CA LEU A 137 -3.63 8.38 -4.72
C LEU A 137 -4.01 9.69 -4.01
N ASP A 138 -3.54 10.82 -4.51
CA ASP A 138 -3.86 12.15 -3.95
C ASP A 138 -5.36 12.45 -4.02
N ARG A 139 -6.02 12.16 -5.15
CA ARG A 139 -7.48 12.30 -5.29
C ARG A 139 -8.26 11.47 -4.27
N MET A 140 -7.73 10.36 -3.85
CA MET A 140 -8.34 9.51 -2.83
C MET A 140 -8.13 10.04 -1.40
N GLY A 141 -7.26 11.06 -1.22
CA GLY A 141 -6.94 11.64 0.08
C GLY A 141 -5.84 10.87 0.82
N VAL A 142 -5.04 10.05 0.12
CA VAL A 142 -3.87 9.37 0.70
C VAL A 142 -2.89 10.39 1.25
N THR A 143 -2.42 10.18 2.48
CA THR A 143 -1.46 11.06 3.16
C THR A 143 -0.11 10.39 3.42
N ALA A 144 -0.02 9.08 3.24
CA ALA A 144 1.24 8.34 3.30
C ALA A 144 1.22 7.14 2.35
N ILE A 145 2.35 6.82 1.73
CA ILE A 145 2.55 5.59 0.96
C ILE A 145 3.50 4.70 1.76
N GLU A 146 3.09 3.46 2.05
CA GLU A 146 3.93 2.42 2.61
C GLU A 146 4.39 1.51 1.48
N LEU A 147 5.68 1.57 1.16
CA LEU A 147 6.29 0.71 0.16
C LEU A 147 6.74 -0.59 0.79
N MET A 148 6.25 -1.73 0.30
CA MET A 148 6.84 -3.04 0.60
C MET A 148 8.33 -3.02 0.28
N PRO A 149 9.16 -3.92 0.88
CA PRO A 149 10.61 -3.76 0.88
C PRO A 149 11.21 -3.52 -0.51
N ILE A 150 12.04 -2.48 -0.60
CA ILE A 150 12.76 -2.05 -1.82
C ILE A 150 14.28 -2.15 -1.70
N MET A 151 14.78 -2.71 -0.60
CA MET A 151 16.19 -3.07 -0.42
C MET A 151 16.52 -4.27 -1.28
N GLU A 152 17.77 -4.39 -1.76
CA GLU A 152 18.21 -5.56 -2.54
C GLU A 152 17.92 -6.87 -1.81
N TYR A 153 17.17 -7.73 -2.47
CA TYR A 153 16.77 -9.05 -2.03
C TYR A 153 17.23 -10.13 -3.02
N GLU A 154 17.14 -11.39 -2.63
CA GLU A 154 17.52 -12.50 -3.51
C GLU A 154 16.55 -12.69 -4.67
N GLY A 155 17.04 -12.55 -5.92
CA GLY A 155 16.23 -12.63 -7.15
C GLY A 155 15.63 -11.29 -7.57
N ASN A 156 14.77 -11.30 -8.61
CA ASN A 156 14.06 -10.12 -9.13
C ASN A 156 12.54 -10.22 -8.98
N ASP A 157 12.02 -11.28 -8.38
CA ASP A 157 10.58 -11.51 -8.21
C ASP A 157 10.28 -11.96 -6.78
N SER A 158 10.07 -10.99 -5.90
CA SER A 158 9.85 -11.21 -4.47
C SER A 158 8.89 -10.16 -3.90
N TRP A 159 8.38 -10.43 -2.70
CA TRP A 159 7.79 -9.40 -1.84
C TRP A 159 8.86 -8.52 -1.17
N GLY A 160 10.15 -8.94 -1.21
CA GLY A 160 11.26 -8.24 -0.60
C GLY A 160 11.64 -8.70 0.82
N TYR A 161 10.91 -9.66 1.41
CA TYR A 161 11.20 -10.19 2.75
C TYR A 161 12.32 -11.24 2.77
N ASN A 162 13.12 -11.29 1.72
CA ASN A 162 14.35 -12.08 1.63
C ASN A 162 15.57 -11.16 1.38
N PRO A 163 15.81 -10.16 2.28
CA PRO A 163 16.81 -9.13 2.07
C PRO A 163 18.23 -9.66 2.17
N SER A 164 19.13 -9.09 1.39
CA SER A 164 20.56 -9.40 1.40
C SER A 164 21.46 -8.17 1.62
N TYR A 165 21.09 -7.00 1.06
CA TYR A 165 21.84 -5.74 1.20
C TYR A 165 20.91 -4.61 1.64
N PHE A 166 20.92 -4.29 2.92
CA PHE A 166 19.93 -3.40 3.53
C PHE A 166 20.10 -1.90 3.20
N THR A 167 21.23 -1.50 2.64
CA THR A 167 21.48 -0.10 2.20
C THR A 167 21.51 0.04 0.67
N ALA A 168 21.38 -1.06 -0.06
CA ALA A 168 21.30 -1.02 -1.51
C ALA A 168 19.83 -0.99 -1.96
N LEU A 169 19.51 -0.02 -2.83
CA LEU A 169 18.19 0.04 -3.48
C LEU A 169 18.10 -1.07 -4.55
N ASP A 170 16.99 -1.81 -4.57
CA ASP A 170 16.75 -2.82 -5.58
C ASP A 170 16.68 -2.21 -6.98
N LYS A 171 17.57 -2.67 -7.84
CA LYS A 171 17.75 -2.16 -9.21
C LYS A 171 16.57 -2.48 -10.13
N TYR A 172 15.76 -3.46 -9.76
CA TYR A 172 14.65 -3.91 -10.61
C TYR A 172 13.56 -2.86 -10.75
N TYR A 173 13.43 -1.96 -9.76
CA TYR A 173 12.45 -0.87 -9.76
C TYR A 173 12.98 0.46 -10.30
N GLY A 174 14.30 0.61 -10.41
CA GLY A 174 14.90 1.82 -10.94
C GLY A 174 16.20 2.24 -10.29
N THR A 175 16.60 3.46 -10.59
CA THR A 175 17.83 4.06 -10.06
C THR A 175 17.58 4.81 -8.76
N ARG A 176 18.64 5.12 -8.05
CA ARG A 176 18.66 6.00 -6.88
C ARG A 176 17.99 7.35 -7.18
N GLU A 177 18.29 7.94 -8.34
CA GLU A 177 17.74 9.23 -8.75
C GLU A 177 16.23 9.16 -9.01
N THR A 178 15.74 8.08 -9.62
CA THR A 178 14.31 7.90 -9.86
C THR A 178 13.53 7.67 -8.58
N PHE A 179 14.11 6.95 -7.60
CA PHE A 179 13.50 6.80 -6.29
C PHE A 179 13.48 8.13 -5.51
N LYS A 180 14.57 8.91 -5.52
CA LYS A 180 14.57 10.27 -4.92
C LYS A 180 13.54 11.18 -5.56
N ALA A 181 13.39 11.13 -6.90
CA ALA A 181 12.36 11.88 -7.60
C ALA A 181 10.94 11.44 -7.22
N PHE A 182 10.73 10.16 -6.94
CA PHE A 182 9.47 9.66 -6.41
C PHE A 182 9.18 10.24 -5.02
N VAL A 183 10.12 10.19 -4.08
CA VAL A 183 9.96 10.78 -2.74
C VAL A 183 9.66 12.28 -2.82
N ASP A 184 10.44 13.03 -3.61
CA ASP A 184 10.23 14.47 -3.82
C ASP A 184 8.83 14.78 -4.43
N SER A 185 8.35 13.90 -5.33
CA SER A 185 7.02 14.00 -5.94
C SER A 185 5.88 13.70 -4.96
N CYS A 186 6.11 12.81 -3.99
CA CYS A 186 5.21 12.56 -2.87
C CYS A 186 5.12 13.77 -1.96
N HIS A 187 6.26 14.32 -1.55
CA HIS A 187 6.36 15.51 -0.70
C HIS A 187 5.68 16.73 -1.34
N ALA A 188 5.81 16.90 -2.67
CA ALA A 188 5.10 17.94 -3.42
C ALA A 188 3.57 17.88 -3.26
N ARG A 189 3.01 16.73 -2.91
CA ARG A 189 1.57 16.48 -2.71
C ARG A 189 1.17 16.37 -1.24
N GLY A 190 2.12 16.56 -0.31
CA GLY A 190 1.87 16.37 1.12
C GLY A 190 1.75 14.90 1.53
N ILE A 191 2.31 13.97 0.74
CA ILE A 191 2.27 12.52 0.98
C ILE A 191 3.61 12.09 1.56
N ALA A 192 3.59 11.48 2.75
CA ALA A 192 4.75 10.88 3.39
C ALA A 192 5.14 9.54 2.73
N VAL A 193 6.42 9.19 2.76
CA VAL A 193 6.94 7.91 2.26
C VAL A 193 7.47 7.07 3.43
N ILE A 194 6.85 5.91 3.64
CA ILE A 194 7.19 4.94 4.68
C ILE A 194 7.79 3.72 4.00
N LEU A 195 8.95 3.25 4.48
CA LEU A 195 9.54 2.01 3.98
C LEU A 195 9.23 0.84 4.90
N ASP A 196 8.72 -0.23 4.32
CA ASP A 196 8.71 -1.52 4.97
C ASP A 196 10.12 -2.12 4.99
N ILE A 197 10.59 -2.55 6.16
CA ILE A 197 11.93 -3.09 6.35
C ILE A 197 11.92 -4.39 7.14
N ALA A 198 12.37 -5.47 6.48
CA ALA A 198 12.45 -6.80 7.06
C ALA A 198 13.82 -7.05 7.71
N MET A 199 14.09 -6.38 8.85
CA MET A 199 15.38 -6.50 9.54
C MET A 199 15.34 -7.44 10.75
N ASN A 200 14.33 -8.29 10.86
CA ASN A 200 14.32 -9.41 11.81
C ASN A 200 15.35 -10.48 11.43
N HIS A 201 15.61 -10.64 10.14
CA HIS A 201 16.46 -11.70 9.57
C HIS A 201 17.19 -11.19 8.32
N ALA A 202 18.17 -11.98 7.85
CA ALA A 202 18.81 -11.83 6.54
C ALA A 202 18.86 -13.16 5.79
N PHE A 203 19.07 -13.11 4.47
CA PHE A 203 19.15 -14.31 3.64
C PHE A 203 20.60 -14.66 3.26
N GLY A 204 20.79 -15.79 2.57
CA GLY A 204 22.11 -16.40 2.35
C GLY A 204 23.08 -15.59 1.49
N GLN A 205 22.57 -14.66 0.65
CA GLN A 205 23.41 -13.74 -0.12
C GLN A 205 23.93 -12.56 0.70
N SER A 206 23.44 -12.36 1.93
CA SER A 206 23.95 -11.29 2.81
C SER A 206 25.42 -11.51 3.14
N PRO A 207 26.28 -10.48 2.98
CA PRO A 207 27.70 -10.59 3.34
C PRO A 207 27.90 -10.95 4.81
N LEU A 208 27.04 -10.47 5.72
CA LEU A 208 27.13 -10.76 7.14
C LEU A 208 26.86 -12.24 7.45
N VAL A 209 25.95 -12.88 6.71
CA VAL A 209 25.69 -14.33 6.78
C VAL A 209 26.91 -15.11 6.25
N GLN A 210 27.39 -14.71 5.07
CA GLN A 210 28.49 -15.41 4.38
C GLN A 210 29.79 -15.34 5.18
N MET A 211 30.07 -14.23 5.86
CA MET A 211 31.30 -14.00 6.63
C MET A 211 31.46 -14.99 7.80
N TRP A 212 30.37 -15.45 8.38
CA TRP A 212 30.35 -16.31 9.56
C TRP A 212 29.68 -17.67 9.31
N TRP A 213 29.76 -18.17 8.07
CA TRP A 213 29.08 -19.38 7.65
C TRP A 213 29.78 -20.65 8.16
N ASP A 214 29.06 -21.55 8.84
CA ASP A 214 29.56 -22.84 9.33
C ASP A 214 29.25 -24.05 8.43
N GLY A 215 28.64 -23.81 7.28
CA GLY A 215 28.20 -24.86 6.32
C GLY A 215 26.69 -25.09 6.31
N SER A 216 25.95 -24.63 7.32
CA SER A 216 24.49 -24.80 7.43
C SER A 216 23.75 -23.53 7.86
N ALA A 217 24.39 -22.72 8.68
CA ALA A 217 23.85 -21.49 9.26
C ALA A 217 25.00 -20.52 9.62
N PRO A 218 24.72 -19.28 10.03
CA PRO A 218 25.73 -18.46 10.71
C PRO A 218 26.27 -19.19 11.93
N SER A 219 27.59 -19.15 12.13
CA SER A 219 28.26 -19.84 13.24
C SER A 219 27.90 -19.20 14.60
N ALA A 220 28.14 -19.94 15.67
CA ALA A 220 27.93 -19.45 17.03
C ALA A 220 28.84 -18.27 17.41
N GLU A 221 29.95 -18.04 16.68
CA GLU A 221 30.81 -16.89 16.84
C GLU A 221 30.37 -15.66 16.05
N SER A 222 29.27 -15.75 15.27
CA SER A 222 28.74 -14.60 14.53
C SER A 222 28.39 -13.46 15.51
N PRO A 223 28.91 -12.25 15.29
CA PRO A 223 28.55 -11.11 16.12
C PRO A 223 27.20 -10.51 15.75
N TYR A 224 26.51 -11.06 14.72
CA TYR A 224 25.28 -10.50 14.16
C TYR A 224 24.07 -11.41 14.34
N PHE A 225 24.23 -12.73 14.24
CA PHE A 225 23.13 -13.67 14.13
C PHE A 225 23.08 -14.67 15.29
N ASN A 226 21.88 -15.10 15.62
CA ASN A 226 21.65 -16.28 16.43
C ASN A 226 21.88 -17.53 15.54
N GLN A 227 22.71 -18.47 15.97
CA GLN A 227 22.90 -19.73 15.24
C GLN A 227 21.58 -20.54 15.20
N ILE A 228 20.82 -20.48 16.31
CA ILE A 228 19.49 -21.05 16.44
C ILE A 228 18.54 -19.88 16.68
N PRO A 229 17.49 -19.71 15.88
CA PRO A 229 16.56 -18.59 16.05
C PRO A 229 15.85 -18.66 17.41
N THR A 230 15.43 -17.51 17.92
CA THR A 230 14.76 -17.42 19.21
C THR A 230 13.26 -17.69 19.14
N HIS A 231 12.68 -17.81 17.94
CA HIS A 231 11.24 -18.01 17.72
C HIS A 231 10.96 -18.82 16.43
N ASP A 232 9.72 -19.33 16.28
CA ASP A 232 9.33 -20.25 15.21
C ASP A 232 9.08 -19.56 13.84
N TYR A 233 8.77 -18.25 13.83
CA TYR A 233 8.44 -17.51 12.62
C TYR A 233 9.65 -16.85 11.94
N ASN A 234 10.82 -17.46 12.06
CA ASN A 234 12.01 -16.97 11.39
C ASN A 234 12.09 -17.56 9.97
N VAL A 235 12.02 -16.69 8.96
CA VAL A 235 12.04 -17.09 7.53
C VAL A 235 13.43 -17.02 6.89
N GLY A 236 14.43 -16.49 7.61
CA GLY A 236 15.82 -16.38 7.22
C GLY A 236 16.75 -16.66 8.41
N TYR A 237 17.92 -16.02 8.45
CA TYR A 237 18.87 -16.09 9.56
C TYR A 237 18.59 -14.98 10.54
N ASP A 238 18.28 -15.35 11.78
CA ASP A 238 17.78 -14.50 12.86
C ASP A 238 18.85 -13.56 13.39
N PHE A 239 18.62 -12.22 13.32
CA PHE A 239 19.52 -11.25 13.92
C PHE A 239 19.46 -11.27 15.44
N ASN A 240 20.63 -11.21 16.09
CA ASN A 240 20.74 -10.93 17.52
C ASN A 240 20.67 -9.40 17.75
N HIS A 241 19.48 -8.89 18.01
CA HIS A 241 19.25 -7.45 18.17
C HIS A 241 19.84 -6.83 19.44
N GLU A 242 20.36 -7.64 20.37
CA GLU A 242 21.08 -7.19 21.56
C GLU A 242 22.60 -7.20 21.37
N ALA A 243 23.10 -7.81 20.28
CA ALA A 243 24.53 -7.82 19.99
C ALA A 243 25.04 -6.43 19.56
N PRO A 244 26.15 -5.92 20.11
CA PRO A 244 26.67 -4.59 19.78
C PRO A 244 26.91 -4.35 18.28
N ALA A 245 27.37 -5.36 17.54
CA ALA A 245 27.60 -5.28 16.11
C ALA A 245 26.29 -5.12 15.32
N THR A 246 25.24 -5.83 15.71
CA THR A 246 23.92 -5.69 15.13
C THR A 246 23.31 -4.33 15.44
N ILE A 247 23.48 -3.84 16.67
CA ILE A 247 23.03 -2.50 17.07
C ILE A 247 23.68 -1.42 16.22
N ASP A 248 25.00 -1.47 16.00
CA ASP A 248 25.70 -0.52 15.14
C ASP A 248 25.22 -0.64 13.68
N TYR A 249 25.11 -1.85 13.15
CA TYR A 249 24.67 -2.10 11.78
C TYR A 249 23.26 -1.59 11.51
N ARG A 250 22.27 -2.00 12.34
CA ARG A 250 20.87 -1.58 12.15
C ARG A 250 20.71 -0.05 12.28
N THR A 251 21.45 0.57 13.21
CA THR A 251 21.43 2.03 13.38
C THR A 251 21.91 2.73 12.12
N ARG A 252 22.99 2.23 11.48
CA ARG A 252 23.49 2.77 10.21
C ARG A 252 22.47 2.59 9.09
N VAL A 253 21.88 1.40 9.00
CA VAL A 253 20.85 1.08 7.99
C VAL A 253 19.65 2.02 8.12
N PHE A 254 19.08 2.15 9.32
CA PHE A 254 17.89 2.99 9.52
C PHE A 254 18.21 4.48 9.32
N SER A 255 19.34 4.97 9.82
CA SER A 255 19.74 6.35 9.59
C SER A 255 20.04 6.63 8.11
N TYR A 256 20.55 5.66 7.35
CA TYR A 256 20.88 5.83 5.93
C TYR A 256 19.66 6.20 5.09
N TRP A 257 18.57 5.46 5.17
CA TRP A 257 17.38 5.71 4.35
C TRP A 257 16.71 7.05 4.70
N LEU A 258 16.64 7.40 5.98
CA LEU A 258 16.12 8.70 6.42
C LEU A 258 16.98 9.86 5.89
N ASN A 259 18.32 9.74 5.96
CA ASN A 259 19.23 10.81 5.57
C ASN A 259 19.44 10.88 4.05
N GLU A 260 19.58 9.74 3.39
CA GLU A 260 19.97 9.67 1.99
C GLU A 260 18.78 9.82 1.05
N TYR A 261 17.63 9.25 1.42
CA TYR A 261 16.44 9.24 0.57
C TYR A 261 15.31 10.13 1.08
N ASN A 262 15.54 10.80 2.21
CA ASN A 262 14.56 11.72 2.80
C ASN A 262 13.17 11.09 2.98
N ILE A 263 13.13 9.80 3.33
CA ILE A 263 11.88 9.10 3.67
C ILE A 263 11.38 9.56 5.04
N ASP A 264 10.10 9.35 5.31
CA ASP A 264 9.44 9.89 6.51
C ASP A 264 9.28 8.88 7.64
N GLY A 265 9.64 7.62 7.40
CA GLY A 265 9.54 6.60 8.44
C GLY A 265 9.62 5.18 7.94
N TYR A 266 9.28 4.27 8.85
CA TYR A 266 9.34 2.82 8.62
C TYR A 266 8.09 2.09 9.09
N ARG A 267 7.77 1.01 8.38
CA ARG A 267 7.05 -0.13 8.93
C ARG A 267 8.07 -1.24 9.17
N PHE A 268 8.19 -1.70 10.40
CA PHE A 268 9.11 -2.76 10.78
C PHE A 268 8.41 -4.12 10.73
N ASP A 269 8.84 -4.93 9.76
CA ASP A 269 8.37 -6.30 9.57
C ASP A 269 8.75 -7.17 10.78
N LEU A 270 7.82 -8.05 11.18
CA LEU A 270 8.02 -9.04 12.23
C LEU A 270 8.71 -8.46 13.47
N SER A 271 8.32 -7.26 13.89
CA SER A 271 8.93 -6.51 15.01
C SER A 271 8.94 -7.29 16.32
N LYS A 272 8.03 -8.25 16.47
CA LYS A 272 7.97 -9.18 17.60
C LYS A 272 9.19 -10.11 17.70
N GLY A 273 9.94 -10.29 16.60
CA GLY A 273 11.16 -11.08 16.58
C GLY A 273 12.39 -10.39 17.18
N PHE A 274 12.34 -9.08 17.51
CA PHE A 274 13.48 -8.32 18.05
C PHE A 274 13.74 -8.63 19.54
N THR A 275 13.97 -9.89 19.86
CA THR A 275 14.17 -10.36 21.25
C THR A 275 15.22 -11.46 21.32
N GLN A 276 15.91 -11.56 22.45
CA GLN A 276 16.76 -12.71 22.80
C GLN A 276 16.07 -13.69 23.76
N ASN A 277 14.79 -13.45 24.05
CA ASN A 277 13.98 -14.38 24.82
C ASN A 277 13.68 -15.62 23.96
N ASN A 278 14.27 -16.76 24.33
CA ASN A 278 14.10 -17.98 23.57
C ASN A 278 12.70 -18.59 23.78
N THR A 279 11.87 -18.51 22.78
CA THR A 279 10.50 -19.05 22.75
C THR A 279 10.30 -20.10 21.64
N LEU A 280 11.39 -20.62 21.09
CA LEU A 280 11.35 -21.61 20.02
C LEU A 280 10.51 -22.83 20.44
N GLY A 281 9.49 -23.16 19.64
CA GLY A 281 8.52 -24.22 19.94
C GLY A 281 7.31 -23.79 20.79
N ASP A 282 7.22 -22.50 21.18
CA ASP A 282 6.08 -21.97 21.94
C ASP A 282 5.65 -20.58 21.43
N VAL A 283 4.78 -20.58 20.43
CA VAL A 283 4.22 -19.37 19.81
C VAL A 283 3.44 -18.51 20.83
N GLY A 284 2.81 -19.16 21.82
CA GLY A 284 2.11 -18.46 22.90
C GLY A 284 3.05 -17.65 23.78
N ALA A 285 4.17 -18.26 24.19
CA ALA A 285 5.21 -17.57 24.93
C ALA A 285 5.86 -16.43 24.12
N TRP A 286 6.05 -16.62 22.82
CA TRP A 286 6.55 -15.57 21.92
C TRP A 286 5.61 -14.36 21.82
N GLY A 287 4.29 -14.61 21.86
CA GLY A 287 3.27 -13.56 21.87
C GLY A 287 3.09 -12.86 23.22
N ALA A 288 3.63 -13.39 24.32
CA ALA A 288 3.50 -12.82 25.65
C ALA A 288 4.33 -11.54 25.84
N TYR A 289 4.00 -10.75 26.86
CA TYR A 289 4.72 -9.51 27.22
C TYR A 289 6.21 -9.75 27.43
N ASP A 290 7.06 -8.96 26.74
CA ASP A 290 8.51 -9.04 26.78
C ASP A 290 9.16 -7.67 27.02
N ALA A 291 9.61 -7.42 28.25
CA ALA A 291 10.25 -6.17 28.63
C ALA A 291 11.60 -5.93 27.91
N GLY A 292 12.33 -6.99 27.52
CA GLY A 292 13.59 -6.90 26.78
C GLY A 292 13.34 -6.37 25.36
N ARG A 293 12.31 -6.92 24.70
CA ARG A 293 11.86 -6.49 23.38
C ARG A 293 11.39 -5.04 23.37
N ILE A 294 10.61 -4.65 24.38
CA ILE A 294 10.18 -3.25 24.56
C ILE A 294 11.39 -2.32 24.70
N ALA A 295 12.38 -2.69 25.53
CA ALA A 295 13.59 -1.90 25.73
C ALA A 295 14.40 -1.75 24.43
N THR A 296 14.49 -2.82 23.63
CA THR A 296 15.12 -2.79 22.30
C THR A 296 14.43 -1.79 21.38
N TRP A 297 13.09 -1.84 21.27
CA TRP A 297 12.34 -0.92 20.43
C TRP A 297 12.44 0.53 20.91
N LYS A 298 12.33 0.80 22.20
CA LYS A 298 12.52 2.14 22.76
C LYS A 298 13.90 2.71 22.43
N SER A 299 14.96 1.90 22.53
CA SER A 299 16.32 2.31 22.17
C SER A 299 16.48 2.62 20.67
N ILE A 300 15.78 1.87 19.77
CA ILE A 300 15.73 2.18 18.34
C ILE A 300 15.04 3.53 18.11
N ALA A 301 13.86 3.71 18.70
CA ALA A 301 13.09 4.94 18.57
C ALA A 301 13.85 6.17 19.07
N ASP A 302 14.46 6.10 20.27
CA ASP A 302 15.25 7.19 20.84
C ASP A 302 16.39 7.60 19.90
N THR A 303 17.04 6.62 19.25
CA THR A 303 18.13 6.88 18.33
C THR A 303 17.65 7.58 17.05
N LEU A 304 16.51 7.14 16.50
CA LEU A 304 15.95 7.71 15.28
C LEU A 304 15.31 9.06 15.53
N TRP A 305 14.50 9.22 16.57
CA TRP A 305 13.85 10.50 16.89
C TRP A 305 14.83 11.58 17.38
N ALA A 306 16.00 11.19 17.89
CA ALA A 306 17.07 12.16 18.18
C ALA A 306 17.61 12.87 16.92
N GLN A 307 17.51 12.22 15.74
CA GLN A 307 17.95 12.74 14.45
C GLN A 307 16.77 13.23 13.60
N HIS A 308 15.65 12.54 13.65
CA HIS A 308 14.43 12.76 12.89
C HIS A 308 13.22 12.72 13.83
N PRO A 309 12.92 13.83 14.55
CA PRO A 309 11.88 13.85 15.60
C PRO A 309 10.49 13.47 15.10
N ASP A 310 10.19 13.74 13.83
CA ASP A 310 8.90 13.51 13.21
C ASP A 310 8.81 12.15 12.47
N ALA A 311 9.84 11.31 12.57
CA ALA A 311 9.86 10.01 11.91
C ALA A 311 8.70 9.12 12.37
N ILE A 312 7.94 8.59 11.39
CA ILE A 312 6.83 7.67 11.60
C ILE A 312 7.39 6.27 11.79
N LEU A 313 7.16 5.67 12.96
CA LEU A 313 7.64 4.32 13.26
C LEU A 313 6.44 3.41 13.52
N ILE A 314 6.17 2.51 12.57
CA ILE A 314 5.06 1.54 12.59
C ILE A 314 5.62 0.16 12.89
N LEU A 315 5.00 -0.57 13.81
CA LEU A 315 5.39 -1.94 14.16
C LEU A 315 4.31 -2.94 13.70
N GLU A 316 4.71 -3.93 12.89
CA GLU A 316 3.96 -5.16 12.78
C GLU A 316 4.31 -6.04 13.99
N HIS A 317 3.51 -5.94 15.04
CA HIS A 317 3.91 -6.49 16.34
C HIS A 317 3.10 -7.72 16.77
N PHE A 318 1.79 -7.58 16.84
CA PHE A 318 0.85 -8.67 17.17
C PHE A 318 1.23 -9.47 18.44
N ALA A 319 1.77 -8.78 19.45
CA ALA A 319 2.06 -9.33 20.76
C ALA A 319 0.87 -9.12 21.71
N ASP A 320 1.07 -9.47 22.99
CA ASP A 320 0.08 -9.16 24.03
C ASP A 320 -0.24 -7.66 24.06
N ASN A 321 -1.54 -7.34 24.18
CA ASN A 321 -1.99 -5.95 24.11
C ASN A 321 -1.39 -5.03 25.21
N THR A 322 -0.94 -5.58 26.32
CA THR A 322 -0.26 -4.78 27.35
C THR A 322 1.11 -4.29 26.87
N GLU A 323 1.83 -5.08 26.09
CA GLU A 323 3.06 -4.70 25.42
C GLU A 323 2.81 -3.67 24.32
N GLU A 324 1.83 -3.95 23.43
CA GLU A 324 1.47 -3.03 22.34
C GLU A 324 0.99 -1.68 22.87
N LYS A 325 0.24 -1.67 23.99
CA LYS A 325 -0.13 -0.44 24.68
C LYS A 325 1.09 0.34 25.16
N GLU A 326 2.08 -0.32 25.73
CA GLU A 326 3.30 0.35 26.22
C GLU A 326 4.11 0.96 25.08
N LEU A 327 4.20 0.26 23.94
CA LEU A 327 4.86 0.76 22.73
C LEU A 327 4.07 1.90 22.07
N ALA A 328 2.74 1.78 21.99
CA ALA A 328 1.87 2.83 21.45
C ALA A 328 1.97 4.11 22.29
N ASN A 329 1.92 3.99 23.61
CA ASN A 329 2.03 5.14 24.53
C ASN A 329 3.46 5.73 24.58
N TYR A 330 4.47 5.00 24.09
CA TYR A 330 5.82 5.53 23.88
C TYR A 330 5.95 6.38 22.61
N GLY A 331 5.04 6.18 21.64
CA GLY A 331 5.00 6.94 20.39
C GLY A 331 5.05 6.09 19.11
N PHE A 332 5.20 4.77 19.22
CA PHE A 332 5.08 3.88 18.07
C PHE A 332 3.64 3.78 17.58
N MET A 333 3.48 3.52 16.29
CA MET A 333 2.22 3.13 15.70
C MET A 333 2.17 1.62 15.53
N LEU A 334 1.06 1.00 15.85
CA LEU A 334 0.88 -0.47 15.81
C LEU A 334 -0.08 -0.86 14.69
N TRP A 335 0.26 -1.87 13.91
CA TRP A 335 -0.66 -2.48 12.96
C TRP A 335 -1.87 -3.08 13.68
N GLY A 336 -3.05 -2.69 13.24
CA GLY A 336 -4.36 -3.13 13.75
C GLY A 336 -5.10 -3.99 12.74
N ASN A 337 -4.73 -5.27 12.65
CA ASN A 337 -5.33 -6.21 11.72
C ASN A 337 -6.82 -6.47 12.04
N MET A 338 -7.71 -6.07 11.12
CA MET A 338 -9.14 -6.29 11.19
C MET A 338 -9.67 -7.09 9.99
N ASN A 339 -8.79 -7.72 9.19
CA ASN A 339 -9.17 -8.45 7.98
C ASN A 339 -10.26 -9.49 8.24
N TYR A 340 -10.09 -10.35 9.25
CA TYR A 340 -11.08 -11.37 9.58
C TYR A 340 -12.46 -10.76 9.88
N ASN A 341 -12.49 -9.68 10.67
CA ASN A 341 -13.74 -9.04 11.08
C ASN A 341 -14.45 -8.35 9.90
N TYR A 342 -13.68 -7.66 9.02
CA TYR A 342 -14.24 -7.06 7.81
C TYR A 342 -14.69 -8.12 6.80
N ASN A 343 -13.98 -9.23 6.65
CA ASN A 343 -14.42 -10.38 5.85
C ASN A 343 -15.77 -10.89 6.30
N GLU A 344 -15.93 -11.19 7.60
CA GLU A 344 -17.21 -11.69 8.14
C GLU A 344 -18.34 -10.66 7.98
N ALA A 345 -18.03 -9.37 8.18
CA ALA A 345 -19.00 -8.29 8.02
C ALA A 345 -19.46 -8.15 6.55
N THR A 346 -18.52 -8.04 5.60
CA THR A 346 -18.86 -7.84 4.19
C THR A 346 -19.47 -9.07 3.55
N MET A 347 -19.08 -10.27 3.97
CA MET A 347 -19.72 -11.51 3.56
C MET A 347 -21.16 -11.67 4.09
N GLY A 348 -21.63 -10.85 5.05
CA GLY A 348 -22.97 -10.96 5.64
C GLY A 348 -23.12 -12.07 6.69
N TRP A 349 -22.03 -12.47 7.37
CA TRP A 349 -22.01 -13.48 8.42
C TRP A 349 -22.03 -12.87 9.83
N GLY A 350 -22.78 -11.78 10.02
CA GLY A 350 -22.82 -11.00 11.25
C GLY A 350 -23.58 -11.61 12.43
N ASN A 351 -24.34 -12.70 12.21
CA ASN A 351 -25.32 -13.20 13.17
C ASN A 351 -24.69 -13.89 14.39
N GLY A 352 -24.56 -13.16 15.49
CA GLY A 352 -24.45 -13.72 16.84
C GLY A 352 -23.07 -14.24 17.27
N SER A 353 -22.08 -14.30 16.39
CA SER A 353 -20.76 -14.84 16.71
C SER A 353 -19.77 -13.80 17.26
N GLY A 354 -20.04 -12.51 17.09
CA GLY A 354 -19.08 -11.44 17.37
C GLY A 354 -17.91 -11.34 16.36
N ASN A 355 -17.88 -12.25 15.38
CA ASN A 355 -16.76 -12.32 14.40
C ASN A 355 -16.70 -11.11 13.48
N SER A 356 -17.83 -10.45 13.20
CA SER A 356 -17.90 -9.20 12.43
C SER A 356 -17.70 -7.94 13.29
N SER A 357 -17.29 -8.09 14.55
CA SER A 357 -17.10 -6.96 15.46
C SER A 357 -15.95 -6.05 15.03
N LEU A 358 -16.22 -4.76 14.88
CA LEU A 358 -15.20 -3.74 14.64
C LEU A 358 -14.72 -3.06 15.93
N TYR A 359 -15.04 -3.62 17.09
CA TYR A 359 -14.70 -3.05 18.40
C TYR A 359 -13.20 -2.81 18.57
N TRP A 360 -12.35 -3.73 18.09
CA TRP A 360 -10.90 -3.71 18.23
C TRP A 360 -10.20 -2.73 17.28
N ALA A 361 -10.94 -2.17 16.30
CA ALA A 361 -10.43 -1.10 15.45
C ALA A 361 -10.24 0.22 16.22
N SER A 362 -10.91 0.38 17.37
CA SER A 362 -10.77 1.58 18.20
C SER A 362 -9.52 1.50 19.07
N TRP A 363 -8.63 2.48 18.95
CA TRP A 363 -7.47 2.66 19.81
C TRP A 363 -7.85 2.79 21.31
N LYS A 364 -8.99 3.45 21.60
CA LYS A 364 -9.53 3.54 22.96
C LYS A 364 -9.90 2.17 23.55
N ASN A 365 -10.50 1.29 22.72
CA ASN A 365 -10.87 -0.05 23.16
C ASN A 365 -9.64 -0.94 23.37
N ARG A 366 -8.52 -0.64 22.71
CA ARG A 366 -7.21 -1.23 22.98
C ARG A 366 -6.54 -0.65 24.23
N GLY A 367 -7.07 0.46 24.75
CA GLY A 367 -6.56 1.15 25.93
C GLY A 367 -5.30 1.96 25.65
N PHE A 368 -5.06 2.37 24.41
CA PHE A 368 -3.99 3.29 24.05
C PHE A 368 -4.35 4.70 24.54
N ASP A 369 -3.35 5.50 24.88
CA ASP A 369 -3.55 6.88 25.33
C ASP A 369 -3.74 7.83 24.15
N ASP A 370 -3.13 7.49 22.98
CA ASP A 370 -3.19 8.24 21.70
C ASP A 370 -3.68 7.34 20.56
N PRO A 371 -4.16 7.89 19.44
CA PRO A 371 -4.68 7.12 18.29
C PRO A 371 -3.56 6.47 17.46
N HIS A 372 -2.74 5.63 18.08
CA HIS A 372 -1.60 4.95 17.47
C HIS A 372 -1.91 3.54 16.93
N ASN A 373 -3.16 3.25 16.59
CA ASN A 373 -3.60 1.98 16.00
C ASN A 373 -3.83 2.15 14.48
N VAL A 374 -2.88 1.73 13.66
CA VAL A 374 -2.99 1.75 12.19
C VAL A 374 -3.88 0.59 11.75
N VAL A 375 -5.17 0.87 11.65
CA VAL A 375 -6.19 -0.15 11.36
C VAL A 375 -6.31 -0.37 9.87
N TYR A 376 -6.39 -1.64 9.47
CA TYR A 376 -6.63 -2.03 8.10
C TYR A 376 -7.64 -3.18 7.97
N ALA A 377 -8.32 -3.21 6.84
CA ALA A 377 -9.20 -4.30 6.43
C ALA A 377 -8.48 -5.32 5.55
N GLU A 378 -7.47 -4.88 4.81
CA GLU A 378 -6.59 -5.67 3.96
C GLU A 378 -5.16 -5.16 4.06
N SER A 379 -4.18 -6.08 3.98
CA SER A 379 -2.77 -5.82 3.74
C SER A 379 -2.22 -6.77 2.68
N HIS A 380 -0.92 -6.73 2.40
CA HIS A 380 -0.30 -7.71 1.50
C HIS A 380 -0.46 -9.15 2.01
N ASP A 381 -0.55 -9.35 3.32
CA ASP A 381 -0.39 -10.65 3.98
C ASP A 381 -1.72 -11.38 4.29
N GLU A 382 -2.89 -10.75 4.08
CA GLU A 382 -4.20 -11.37 4.29
C GLU A 382 -4.96 -11.64 2.99
N GLU A 383 -6.02 -12.46 3.11
CA GLU A 383 -6.90 -12.74 1.98
C GLU A 383 -7.78 -11.53 1.63
N ARG A 384 -8.03 -11.31 0.36
CA ARG A 384 -8.76 -10.17 -0.20
C ARG A 384 -10.25 -10.25 0.15
N LEU A 385 -10.82 -9.15 0.62
CA LEU A 385 -12.24 -9.06 1.01
C LEU A 385 -13.17 -9.41 -0.16
N MET A 386 -12.89 -8.87 -1.35
CA MET A 386 -13.72 -9.12 -2.52
C MET A 386 -13.68 -10.59 -2.95
N TYR A 387 -12.49 -11.23 -2.94
CA TYR A 387 -12.36 -12.66 -3.20
C TYR A 387 -13.19 -13.49 -2.19
N ARG A 388 -13.14 -13.12 -0.90
CA ARG A 388 -13.91 -13.79 0.15
C ARG A 388 -15.41 -13.62 -0.07
N ASN A 389 -15.87 -12.43 -0.41
CA ASN A 389 -17.27 -12.14 -0.67
C ASN A 389 -17.81 -13.03 -1.80
N ILE A 390 -17.13 -13.05 -2.96
CA ILE A 390 -17.55 -13.85 -4.12
C ILE A 390 -17.53 -15.35 -3.81
N SER A 391 -16.48 -15.82 -3.10
CA SER A 391 -16.27 -17.25 -2.87
C SER A 391 -17.14 -17.80 -1.74
N PHE A 392 -17.32 -17.04 -0.66
CA PHE A 392 -17.86 -17.53 0.61
C PHE A 392 -18.99 -16.66 1.18
N GLY A 393 -19.43 -15.63 0.47
CA GLY A 393 -20.47 -14.71 0.90
C GLY A 393 -21.80 -15.40 1.19
N ASN A 394 -22.61 -14.78 2.03
CA ASN A 394 -23.93 -15.26 2.41
C ASN A 394 -24.93 -15.13 1.26
N ALA A 395 -25.44 -16.25 0.78
CA ALA A 395 -26.42 -16.33 -0.31
C ALA A 395 -27.82 -16.75 0.20
N SER A 396 -28.10 -16.63 1.49
CA SER A 396 -29.40 -17.05 2.09
C SER A 396 -30.57 -16.16 1.68
N ASN A 397 -30.30 -14.90 1.30
CA ASN A 397 -31.26 -14.01 0.67
C ASN A 397 -30.99 -13.95 -0.84
N PRO A 398 -31.89 -14.53 -1.69
CA PRO A 398 -31.69 -14.50 -3.15
C PRO A 398 -31.67 -13.09 -3.76
N ASP A 399 -32.41 -12.14 -3.14
CA ASP A 399 -32.49 -10.74 -3.61
C ASP A 399 -31.28 -9.90 -3.14
N HIS A 400 -30.41 -10.46 -2.29
CA HIS A 400 -29.17 -9.85 -1.82
C HIS A 400 -28.10 -10.92 -1.60
N ASN A 401 -27.66 -11.55 -2.68
CA ASN A 401 -26.66 -12.61 -2.69
C ASN A 401 -25.24 -12.00 -2.64
N CYS A 402 -24.56 -12.12 -1.51
CA CYS A 402 -23.20 -11.58 -1.33
C CYS A 402 -22.15 -12.22 -2.26
N LYS A 403 -22.47 -13.31 -2.96
CA LYS A 403 -21.57 -13.90 -3.98
C LYS A 403 -21.72 -13.29 -5.37
N ASP A 404 -22.81 -12.55 -5.60
CA ASP A 404 -22.98 -11.79 -6.82
C ASP A 404 -21.97 -10.65 -6.88
N LEU A 405 -21.34 -10.45 -8.04
CA LEU A 405 -20.26 -9.47 -8.20
C LEU A 405 -20.69 -8.05 -7.80
N TYR A 406 -21.86 -7.61 -8.26
CA TYR A 406 -22.31 -6.24 -8.03
C TYR A 406 -22.80 -6.05 -6.59
N THR A 407 -23.50 -7.04 -6.03
CA THR A 407 -23.87 -7.06 -4.61
C THR A 407 -22.62 -7.05 -3.74
N ALA A 408 -21.59 -7.83 -4.08
CA ALA A 408 -20.33 -7.86 -3.35
C ALA A 408 -19.61 -6.48 -3.41
N LEU A 409 -19.52 -5.86 -4.59
CA LEU A 409 -18.93 -4.52 -4.75
C LEU A 409 -19.71 -3.46 -3.96
N ALA A 410 -21.03 -3.46 -4.00
CA ALA A 410 -21.86 -2.55 -3.22
C ALA A 410 -21.67 -2.74 -1.70
N ARG A 411 -21.44 -3.97 -1.23
CA ARG A 411 -21.10 -4.26 0.17
C ARG A 411 -19.69 -3.81 0.54
N MET A 412 -18.76 -3.82 -0.41
CA MET A 412 -17.41 -3.28 -0.19
C MET A 412 -17.42 -1.77 0.12
N GLU A 413 -18.44 -1.01 -0.33
CA GLU A 413 -18.58 0.41 0.02
C GLU A 413 -18.73 0.64 1.53
N GLN A 414 -19.23 -0.35 2.30
CA GLN A 414 -19.29 -0.27 3.76
C GLN A 414 -17.86 -0.25 4.39
N VAL A 415 -16.86 -0.79 3.71
CA VAL A 415 -15.49 -0.87 4.24
C VAL A 415 -14.91 0.53 4.48
N PRO A 416 -14.77 1.41 3.48
CA PRO A 416 -14.22 2.75 3.71
C PRO A 416 -15.07 3.57 4.68
N VAL A 417 -16.42 3.42 4.65
CA VAL A 417 -17.30 4.18 5.53
C VAL A 417 -17.06 3.85 7.01
N PHE A 418 -16.85 2.58 7.34
CA PHE A 418 -16.60 2.15 8.73
C PHE A 418 -15.11 2.15 9.09
N LEU A 419 -14.22 1.97 8.13
CA LEU A 419 -12.77 2.05 8.37
C LEU A 419 -12.37 3.49 8.70
N PHE A 420 -12.68 4.44 7.82
CA PHE A 420 -12.33 5.86 8.02
C PHE A 420 -13.25 6.57 9.03
N GLY A 421 -14.46 6.05 9.25
CA GLY A 421 -15.38 6.57 10.26
C GLY A 421 -14.94 6.34 11.71
N ILE A 422 -14.08 5.36 11.98
CA ILE A 422 -13.47 5.17 13.31
C ILE A 422 -12.22 6.05 13.39
N PRO A 423 -12.10 7.01 14.34
CA PRO A 423 -10.94 7.89 14.42
C PRO A 423 -9.59 7.14 14.61
N GLY A 424 -8.51 7.74 14.17
CA GLY A 424 -7.15 7.20 14.18
C GLY A 424 -6.63 6.84 12.79
N PRO A 425 -5.34 6.50 12.64
CA PRO A 425 -4.71 6.19 11.36
C PRO A 425 -5.27 4.93 10.72
N LYS A 426 -5.29 4.91 9.39
CA LYS A 426 -5.85 3.81 8.60
C LYS A 426 -4.90 3.42 7.48
N MET A 427 -4.94 2.15 7.11
CA MET A 427 -4.21 1.62 5.97
C MET A 427 -5.14 0.84 5.05
N ILE A 428 -4.89 0.91 3.75
CA ILE A 428 -5.50 0.05 2.74
C ILE A 428 -4.41 -0.58 1.87
N TRP A 429 -4.70 -1.76 1.36
CA TRP A 429 -3.85 -2.47 0.40
C TRP A 429 -4.23 -2.08 -1.04
N GLN A 430 -3.22 -2.01 -1.91
CA GLN A 430 -3.37 -1.67 -3.33
C GLN A 430 -4.50 -2.42 -4.01
N PHE A 431 -5.30 -1.69 -4.80
CA PHE A 431 -6.48 -2.15 -5.52
C PHE A 431 -7.65 -2.65 -4.65
N GLY A 432 -7.54 -2.68 -3.31
CA GLY A 432 -8.67 -2.97 -2.43
C GLY A 432 -9.83 -2.00 -2.65
N GLU A 433 -9.51 -0.74 -2.95
CA GLU A 433 -10.44 0.33 -3.32
C GLU A 433 -11.12 0.12 -4.69
N LEU A 434 -10.66 -0.85 -5.47
CA LEU A 434 -11.27 -1.29 -6.73
C LEU A 434 -11.94 -2.67 -6.58
N GLY A 435 -12.01 -3.21 -5.34
CA GLY A 435 -12.56 -4.53 -5.09
C GLY A 435 -11.72 -5.63 -5.74
N TYR A 436 -10.43 -5.68 -5.44
CA TYR A 436 -9.50 -6.68 -5.98
C TYR A 436 -9.91 -8.11 -5.59
N ASP A 437 -10.21 -8.95 -6.58
CA ASP A 437 -10.85 -10.25 -6.41
C ASP A 437 -9.97 -11.47 -6.69
N TYR A 438 -8.65 -11.27 -6.83
CA TYR A 438 -7.69 -12.36 -6.91
C TYR A 438 -7.25 -12.76 -5.50
N SER A 439 -7.33 -14.07 -5.21
CA SER A 439 -6.81 -14.63 -3.94
C SER A 439 -5.35 -14.31 -3.71
N ILE A 440 -4.95 -14.15 -2.46
CA ILE A 440 -3.53 -14.07 -2.09
C ILE A 440 -2.75 -15.31 -2.55
N ASP A 441 -3.41 -16.47 -2.66
CA ASP A 441 -2.80 -17.73 -3.13
C ASP A 441 -2.87 -17.90 -4.66
N TYR A 442 -3.33 -16.87 -5.43
CA TYR A 442 -3.32 -16.94 -6.89
C TYR A 442 -1.90 -17.15 -7.44
N GLY A 443 -1.70 -18.27 -8.13
CA GLY A 443 -0.38 -18.76 -8.54
C GLY A 443 0.40 -19.39 -7.38
N CYS A 444 0.74 -18.64 -6.39
CA CYS A 444 1.21 -19.00 -5.04
C CYS A 444 1.12 -17.74 -4.15
N ARG A 445 1.29 -17.91 -2.82
CA ARG A 445 1.17 -16.78 -1.86
C ARG A 445 2.07 -15.60 -2.24
N VAL A 446 3.34 -15.83 -2.50
CA VAL A 446 4.34 -14.80 -2.81
C VAL A 446 4.54 -14.54 -4.31
N CYS A 447 3.82 -15.26 -5.18
CA CYS A 447 3.87 -15.05 -6.63
C CYS A 447 3.30 -13.68 -7.02
N ALA A 448 3.75 -13.15 -8.17
CA ALA A 448 3.22 -11.91 -8.73
C ALA A 448 1.70 -12.01 -8.95
N LYS A 449 1.00 -10.94 -8.58
CA LYS A 449 -0.45 -10.81 -8.76
C LYS A 449 -0.76 -9.95 -9.99
N PRO A 450 -1.89 -10.19 -10.66
CA PRO A 450 -2.29 -9.39 -11.82
C PRO A 450 -2.45 -7.90 -11.48
N VAL A 451 -1.80 -7.05 -12.25
CA VAL A 451 -1.99 -5.58 -12.21
C VAL A 451 -3.37 -5.25 -12.78
N LYS A 452 -4.19 -4.47 -12.09
CA LYS A 452 -5.62 -4.30 -12.39
C LYS A 452 -6.08 -2.84 -12.57
N TRP A 453 -5.27 -2.00 -13.18
CA TRP A 453 -5.68 -0.65 -13.55
C TRP A 453 -6.91 -0.58 -14.46
N ASN A 454 -7.16 -1.62 -15.24
CA ASN A 454 -8.35 -1.71 -16.06
C ASN A 454 -9.67 -1.80 -15.24
N TYR A 455 -9.62 -2.10 -13.94
CA TYR A 455 -10.80 -2.07 -13.05
C TYR A 455 -11.41 -0.67 -12.93
N LEU A 456 -10.63 0.38 -13.14
CA LEU A 456 -11.14 1.76 -13.23
C LEU A 456 -12.15 1.97 -14.36
N ASN A 457 -12.17 1.11 -15.38
CA ASN A 457 -13.11 1.19 -16.48
C ASN A 457 -14.45 0.49 -16.19
N GLU A 458 -14.57 -0.20 -15.04
CA GLU A 458 -15.79 -0.87 -14.58
C GLU A 458 -16.52 0.06 -13.59
N SER A 459 -17.72 0.53 -13.97
CA SER A 459 -18.46 1.57 -13.20
C SER A 459 -18.64 1.23 -11.73
N ALA A 460 -18.98 -0.03 -11.40
CA ALA A 460 -19.17 -0.45 -10.02
C ALA A 460 -17.86 -0.40 -9.20
N ARG A 461 -16.73 -0.72 -9.81
CA ARG A 461 -15.41 -0.63 -9.16
C ARG A 461 -14.93 0.82 -9.05
N TYR A 462 -15.15 1.63 -10.09
CA TYR A 462 -14.87 3.05 -10.06
C TYR A 462 -15.72 3.76 -9.00
N ARG A 463 -16.99 3.37 -8.84
CA ARG A 463 -17.84 3.85 -7.75
C ARG A 463 -17.25 3.52 -6.38
N LEU A 464 -16.75 2.32 -6.16
CA LEU A 464 -16.09 1.94 -4.92
C LEU A 464 -14.87 2.83 -4.63
N TYR A 465 -14.01 3.07 -5.65
CA TYR A 465 -12.90 4.03 -5.55
C TYR A 465 -13.38 5.43 -5.14
N GLN A 466 -14.49 5.91 -5.72
CA GLN A 466 -15.06 7.22 -5.37
C GLN A 466 -15.55 7.27 -3.91
N VAL A 467 -16.10 6.17 -3.38
CA VAL A 467 -16.49 6.09 -1.96
C VAL A 467 -15.26 6.10 -1.04
N TYR A 468 -14.18 5.37 -1.42
CA TYR A 468 -12.90 5.45 -0.70
C TYR A 468 -12.36 6.89 -0.71
N GLY A 469 -12.37 7.56 -1.86
CA GLY A 469 -11.93 8.94 -1.99
C GLY A 469 -12.79 9.92 -1.17
N ALA A 470 -14.11 9.75 -1.20
CA ALA A 470 -15.02 10.57 -0.39
C ALA A 470 -14.70 10.46 1.11
N MET A 471 -14.52 9.26 1.62
CA MET A 471 -14.20 9.02 3.03
C MET A 471 -12.77 9.43 3.40
N GLY A 472 -11.79 9.19 2.52
CA GLY A 472 -10.40 9.60 2.71
C GLY A 472 -10.26 11.12 2.80
N ASN A 473 -10.95 11.85 1.92
CA ASN A 473 -10.96 13.31 1.95
C ASN A 473 -11.72 13.87 3.17
N LEU A 474 -12.83 13.25 3.60
CA LEU A 474 -13.47 13.63 4.87
C LEU A 474 -12.50 13.49 6.06
N LYS A 475 -11.75 12.38 6.11
CA LYS A 475 -10.75 12.15 7.15
C LYS A 475 -9.62 13.18 7.10
N LYS A 476 -9.18 13.56 5.90
CA LYS A 476 -8.10 14.54 5.67
C LYS A 476 -8.55 15.95 6.05
N ASP A 477 -9.76 16.35 5.66
CA ASP A 477 -10.19 17.76 5.63
C ASP A 477 -11.01 18.18 6.85
N TYR A 478 -11.63 17.23 7.59
CA TYR A 478 -12.54 17.55 8.69
C TYR A 478 -12.06 16.97 10.04
N PRO A 479 -11.83 17.83 11.06
CA PRO A 479 -11.39 17.40 12.39
C PRO A 479 -12.33 16.40 13.07
N THR A 480 -13.60 16.41 12.70
CA THR A 480 -14.61 15.44 13.19
C THR A 480 -14.16 14.00 13.03
N PHE A 481 -13.48 13.66 11.91
CA PHE A 481 -13.01 12.29 11.66
C PHE A 481 -11.68 11.94 12.37
N ALA A 482 -11.11 12.90 13.08
CA ALA A 482 -9.96 12.73 13.96
C ALA A 482 -10.32 12.97 15.45
N THR A 483 -11.61 13.16 15.77
CA THR A 483 -12.06 13.48 17.14
C THR A 483 -11.71 12.35 18.12
N GLU A 484 -11.38 12.73 19.33
CA GLU A 484 -11.30 11.79 20.44
C GLU A 484 -12.65 11.52 21.10
N ASP A 485 -13.64 12.37 20.88
CA ASP A 485 -14.99 12.17 21.44
C ASP A 485 -15.87 11.41 20.45
N PHE A 486 -15.92 10.10 20.62
CA PHE A 486 -16.72 9.23 19.76
C PHE A 486 -17.31 8.03 20.51
N ASN A 487 -18.43 7.54 20.01
CA ASN A 487 -19.08 6.32 20.48
C ASN A 487 -19.13 5.26 19.37
N LEU A 488 -18.69 4.04 19.67
CA LEU A 488 -18.64 2.92 18.74
C LEU A 488 -19.58 1.81 19.21
N SER A 489 -20.70 1.62 18.49
CA SER A 489 -21.61 0.48 18.64
C SER A 489 -21.49 -0.41 17.40
N ALA A 490 -20.45 -1.27 17.35
CA ALA A 490 -20.06 -2.01 16.15
C ALA A 490 -19.71 -3.49 16.41
N THR A 491 -20.22 -4.07 17.49
CA THR A 491 -20.00 -5.50 17.82
C THR A 491 -20.92 -6.44 17.04
N GLY A 492 -22.15 -5.99 16.77
CA GLY A 492 -23.13 -6.75 15.98
C GLY A 492 -23.12 -6.37 14.49
N PRO A 493 -24.03 -6.96 13.70
CA PRO A 493 -24.15 -6.66 12.27
C PRO A 493 -24.76 -5.29 11.97
N LEU A 494 -25.56 -4.75 12.88
CA LEU A 494 -26.04 -3.37 12.82
C LEU A 494 -25.01 -2.49 13.53
N LYS A 495 -24.35 -1.63 12.79
CA LYS A 495 -23.22 -0.85 13.29
C LYS A 495 -23.52 0.63 13.27
N ARG A 496 -23.04 1.33 14.30
CA ARG A 496 -23.16 2.76 14.44
C ARG A 496 -21.87 3.36 14.99
N ILE A 497 -21.49 4.52 14.45
CA ILE A 497 -20.43 5.39 14.97
C ILE A 497 -21.05 6.78 15.14
N ASN A 498 -20.87 7.37 16.31
CA ASN A 498 -21.20 8.77 16.55
C ASN A 498 -19.89 9.52 16.85
N LEU A 499 -19.64 10.59 16.11
CA LEU A 499 -18.47 11.46 16.24
C LEU A 499 -18.94 12.82 16.74
N ASP A 500 -18.43 13.25 17.88
CA ASP A 500 -18.74 14.53 18.50
C ASP A 500 -17.58 15.49 18.30
N ASN A 501 -17.86 16.67 17.73
CA ASN A 501 -16.87 17.72 17.51
C ASN A 501 -17.57 19.09 17.45
N ASP A 502 -16.92 20.12 17.99
CA ASP A 502 -17.47 21.48 18.08
C ASP A 502 -17.81 22.10 16.73
N GLU A 503 -17.14 21.70 15.64
CA GLU A 503 -17.38 22.23 14.29
C GLU A 503 -18.49 21.49 13.56
N MET A 504 -18.60 20.18 13.76
CA MET A 504 -19.57 19.32 13.07
C MET A 504 -19.66 17.96 13.77
N ASN A 505 -20.87 17.51 14.06
CA ASN A 505 -21.12 16.13 14.50
C ASN A 505 -21.38 15.22 13.31
N ALA A 506 -21.03 13.94 13.45
CA ALA A 506 -21.36 12.94 12.44
C ALA A 506 -21.94 11.67 13.07
N THR A 507 -22.90 11.05 12.37
CA THR A 507 -23.50 9.76 12.73
C THR A 507 -23.44 8.82 11.53
N ILE A 508 -22.73 7.71 11.68
CA ILE A 508 -22.54 6.69 10.65
C ILE A 508 -23.34 5.46 11.04
N LEU A 509 -24.13 4.94 10.10
CA LEU A 509 -24.98 3.78 10.27
C LEU A 509 -24.68 2.74 9.18
N GLY A 510 -24.72 1.45 9.53
CA GLY A 510 -24.55 0.36 8.57
C GLY A 510 -25.32 -0.90 8.93
N ASN A 511 -25.97 -1.47 7.93
CA ASN A 511 -26.60 -2.78 8.01
C ASN A 511 -25.75 -3.81 7.27
N PHE A 512 -24.97 -4.60 8.00
CA PHE A 512 -24.15 -5.68 7.46
C PHE A 512 -24.90 -7.02 7.33
N GLU A 513 -26.18 -7.06 7.66
CA GLU A 513 -27.05 -8.20 7.41
C GLU A 513 -27.41 -8.33 5.93
N VAL A 514 -27.96 -9.50 5.57
CA VAL A 514 -28.50 -9.75 4.23
C VAL A 514 -30.00 -9.49 4.14
N ASN A 515 -30.61 -8.96 5.19
CA ASN A 515 -32.04 -8.61 5.27
C ASN A 515 -32.17 -7.14 5.71
N THR A 516 -33.34 -6.55 5.39
CA THR A 516 -33.70 -5.22 5.91
C THR A 516 -33.85 -5.25 7.42
N ASN A 517 -33.27 -4.29 8.10
CA ASN A 517 -33.31 -4.12 9.54
C ASN A 517 -33.50 -2.64 9.92
N SER A 518 -33.82 -2.40 11.18
CA SER A 518 -33.88 -1.03 11.72
C SER A 518 -32.74 -0.80 12.71
N ILE A 519 -32.17 0.40 12.70
CA ILE A 519 -31.11 0.81 13.61
C ILE A 519 -31.48 2.12 14.31
N GLN A 520 -31.20 2.21 15.61
CA GLN A 520 -31.30 3.46 16.37
C GLN A 520 -30.03 4.29 16.09
N PRO A 521 -30.19 5.50 15.49
CA PRO A 521 -29.05 6.33 15.12
C PRO A 521 -28.36 6.97 16.32
N ALA A 522 -29.10 7.19 17.42
CA ALA A 522 -28.65 7.94 18.60
C ALA A 522 -27.95 9.25 18.18
N PHE A 523 -28.64 10.07 17.38
CA PHE A 523 -28.12 11.37 16.98
C PHE A 523 -27.77 12.21 18.22
N GLN A 524 -26.73 13.04 18.12
CA GLN A 524 -26.24 13.84 19.23
C GLN A 524 -27.23 14.92 19.67
N HIS A 525 -28.09 15.38 18.76
CA HIS A 525 -29.14 16.35 19.06
C HIS A 525 -30.32 16.27 18.07
N THR A 526 -31.44 16.90 18.40
CA THR A 526 -32.59 17.10 17.51
C THR A 526 -32.30 18.25 16.54
N GLY A 527 -32.98 18.28 15.40
CA GLY A 527 -32.83 19.29 14.36
C GLY A 527 -32.47 18.69 13.00
N TRP A 528 -31.94 19.50 12.12
CA TRP A 528 -31.60 19.06 10.77
C TRP A 528 -30.28 18.30 10.73
N TRP A 529 -30.30 17.13 10.03
CA TRP A 529 -29.15 16.31 9.69
C TRP A 529 -29.15 16.05 8.19
N TYR A 530 -27.97 15.98 7.60
CA TYR A 530 -27.75 15.89 6.16
C TYR A 530 -27.01 14.60 5.83
N GLU A 531 -27.59 13.77 4.94
CA GLU A 531 -26.95 12.55 4.49
C GLU A 531 -25.92 12.90 3.42
N TYR A 532 -24.66 12.58 3.67
CA TYR A 532 -23.52 13.05 2.90
C TYR A 532 -23.52 12.53 1.46
N PHE A 533 -23.83 11.24 1.25
CA PHE A 533 -23.75 10.61 -0.07
C PHE A 533 -24.94 10.95 -0.98
N SER A 534 -26.13 11.05 -0.46
CA SER A 534 -27.33 11.36 -1.26
C SER A 534 -27.66 12.85 -1.32
N GLY A 535 -27.18 13.64 -0.35
CA GLY A 535 -27.57 15.05 -0.18
C GLY A 535 -28.95 15.23 0.45
N ASP A 536 -29.65 14.14 0.81
CA ASP A 536 -30.91 14.20 1.52
C ASP A 536 -30.77 14.85 2.91
N SER A 537 -31.89 15.21 3.50
CA SER A 537 -31.90 15.76 4.85
C SER A 537 -33.07 15.19 5.65
N ILE A 538 -32.84 15.03 6.95
CA ILE A 538 -33.84 14.58 7.91
C ILE A 538 -33.94 15.58 9.05
N ASN A 539 -35.18 15.94 9.44
CA ASN A 539 -35.42 16.72 10.66
C ASN A 539 -35.64 15.74 11.82
N VAL A 540 -34.63 15.56 12.63
CA VAL A 540 -34.64 14.65 13.79
C VAL A 540 -35.43 15.31 14.91
N THR A 541 -36.56 14.69 15.30
CA THR A 541 -37.40 15.09 16.45
C THR A 541 -37.23 14.17 17.65
N ASP A 542 -36.77 12.94 17.40
CA ASP A 542 -36.40 11.94 18.40
C ASP A 542 -35.08 11.33 17.97
N VAL A 543 -34.03 11.53 18.76
CA VAL A 543 -32.65 11.08 18.46
C VAL A 543 -32.51 9.54 18.43
N PHE A 544 -33.47 8.82 18.97
CA PHE A 544 -33.52 7.35 19.00
C PHE A 544 -34.53 6.75 18.02
N ALA A 545 -35.25 7.58 17.24
CA ALA A 545 -36.17 7.07 16.24
C ALA A 545 -35.46 6.14 15.25
N GLU A 546 -35.95 4.92 15.12
CA GLU A 546 -35.33 3.90 14.27
C GLU A 546 -35.36 4.28 12.79
N ILE A 547 -34.25 4.03 12.12
CA ILE A 547 -34.09 4.20 10.67
C ILE A 547 -34.05 2.80 10.03
N SER A 548 -34.96 2.55 9.07
CA SER A 548 -34.94 1.33 8.28
C SER A 548 -33.81 1.36 7.27
N MET A 549 -33.03 0.29 7.23
CA MET A 549 -31.88 0.15 6.34
C MET A 549 -31.98 -1.16 5.56
N ALA A 550 -31.88 -1.07 4.24
CA ALA A 550 -31.80 -2.23 3.35
C ALA A 550 -30.53 -3.08 3.66
N PRO A 551 -30.46 -4.32 3.21
CA PRO A 551 -29.26 -5.13 3.35
C PRO A 551 -28.08 -4.48 2.65
N GLY A 552 -26.90 -4.46 3.28
CA GLY A 552 -25.70 -3.83 2.76
C GLY A 552 -25.71 -2.29 2.77
N ALA A 553 -26.80 -1.65 3.21
CA ALA A 553 -26.88 -0.17 3.20
C ALA A 553 -26.01 0.46 4.29
N TYR A 554 -25.52 1.66 3.99
CA TYR A 554 -24.84 2.55 4.92
C TYR A 554 -25.41 3.97 4.79
N ARG A 555 -25.19 4.81 5.80
CA ARG A 555 -25.53 6.23 5.84
C ARG A 555 -24.48 6.98 6.63
N LEU A 556 -24.15 8.18 6.19
CA LEU A 556 -23.32 9.14 6.92
C LEU A 556 -24.09 10.46 7.04
N TYR A 557 -24.54 10.77 8.23
CA TYR A 557 -25.24 12.00 8.52
C TYR A 557 -24.29 12.98 9.22
N THR A 558 -24.37 14.26 8.83
CA THR A 558 -23.69 15.38 9.50
C THR A 558 -24.70 16.45 9.86
N ASP A 559 -24.50 17.19 10.96
CA ASP A 559 -25.36 18.31 11.37
C ASP A 559 -25.05 19.61 10.62
N VAL A 560 -23.89 19.66 9.94
CA VAL A 560 -23.52 20.68 8.97
C VAL A 560 -23.67 20.12 7.55
N ARG A 561 -24.32 20.87 6.65
CA ARG A 561 -24.49 20.42 5.26
C ARG A 561 -23.14 20.47 4.52
N LEU A 562 -22.63 19.33 4.11
CA LEU A 562 -21.47 19.20 3.25
C LEU A 562 -21.87 19.16 1.78
N THR A 563 -20.91 19.44 0.89
CA THR A 563 -21.06 19.16 -0.54
C THR A 563 -21.08 17.65 -0.74
N THR A 564 -22.10 17.12 -1.41
CA THR A 564 -22.16 15.71 -1.77
C THR A 564 -21.00 15.32 -2.66
N PRO A 565 -20.38 14.15 -2.44
CA PRO A 565 -19.30 13.70 -3.30
C PRO A 565 -19.82 13.36 -4.70
N GLU A 566 -19.00 13.59 -5.72
CA GLU A 566 -19.30 13.17 -7.10
C GLU A 566 -19.14 11.65 -7.22
N ILE A 567 -20.17 10.90 -6.85
CA ILE A 567 -20.22 9.45 -6.95
C ILE A 567 -21.27 9.06 -7.99
N ILE A 568 -20.96 8.09 -8.84
CA ILE A 568 -21.91 7.54 -9.81
C ILE A 568 -23.12 6.98 -9.04
N ILE A 569 -24.34 7.43 -9.37
CA ILE A 569 -25.51 7.34 -8.49
C ILE A 569 -26.02 5.91 -8.32
N SER A 570 -25.75 4.95 -9.23
CA SER A 570 -26.25 3.58 -9.09
C SER A 570 -25.42 2.56 -9.87
N VAL A 571 -25.20 1.41 -9.25
CA VAL A 571 -24.63 0.21 -9.90
C VAL A 571 -25.69 -0.43 -10.80
N ASP A 572 -26.97 -0.33 -10.46
CA ASP A 572 -28.10 -0.81 -11.28
C ASP A 572 -28.26 0.00 -12.57
N ASP A 573 -27.97 1.31 -12.53
CA ASP A 573 -27.94 2.16 -13.74
C ASP A 573 -26.73 1.88 -14.62
N ALA A 574 -25.63 1.35 -14.08
CA ALA A 574 -24.46 0.89 -14.83
C ALA A 574 -24.58 -0.58 -15.29
N ALA A 575 -25.42 -1.38 -14.63
CA ALA A 575 -25.59 -2.81 -14.91
C ALA A 575 -26.35 -3.07 -16.25
N VAL A 576 -26.90 -2.05 -16.88
CA VAL A 576 -27.73 -2.23 -18.06
C VAL A 576 -26.94 -2.12 -19.36
N LEU A 577 -25.73 -1.55 -19.36
CA LEU A 577 -25.02 -1.44 -20.64
C LEU A 577 -23.49 -1.34 -20.55
N ALA A 578 -22.90 -2.14 -21.39
CA ALA A 578 -21.62 -2.01 -22.04
C ALA A 578 -20.37 -2.02 -21.17
N ASP A 579 -19.97 -3.17 -20.72
CA ASP A 579 -18.55 -3.48 -20.64
C ASP A 579 -17.93 -3.30 -22.04
N ASN A 580 -16.73 -2.68 -22.08
CA ASN A 580 -15.91 -2.51 -23.28
C ASN A 580 -16.44 -1.52 -24.34
N LEU A 581 -17.06 -0.41 -23.95
CA LEU A 581 -17.30 0.66 -24.91
C LEU A 581 -15.95 1.22 -25.37
N ALA A 582 -15.62 0.99 -26.63
CA ALA A 582 -14.38 1.43 -27.24
C ALA A 582 -14.62 2.03 -28.61
N VAL A 583 -13.75 2.93 -29.01
CA VAL A 583 -13.75 3.50 -30.37
C VAL A 583 -12.35 3.40 -30.97
N TYR A 584 -12.28 2.82 -32.18
CA TYR A 584 -11.04 2.71 -32.94
C TYR A 584 -11.26 2.75 -34.43
N PRO A 585 -10.26 3.15 -35.22
CA PRO A 585 -9.08 3.87 -34.78
C PRO A 585 -9.44 5.26 -34.24
N ASN A 586 -8.73 5.75 -33.26
CA ASN A 586 -8.88 7.11 -32.77
C ASN A 586 -7.48 7.63 -32.33
N PRO A 587 -6.84 8.54 -33.07
CA PRO A 587 -7.36 9.32 -34.27
C PRO A 587 -7.65 8.49 -35.52
N SER A 588 -8.63 8.99 -36.32
CA SER A 588 -9.11 8.36 -37.57
C SER A 588 -9.17 9.36 -38.75
N ASP A 589 -9.06 8.86 -39.98
CA ASP A 589 -9.30 9.64 -41.18
C ASP A 589 -10.82 9.85 -41.50
N GLY A 590 -11.68 9.53 -40.52
CA GLY A 590 -13.14 9.76 -40.56
C GLY A 590 -13.99 8.53 -40.30
N LEU A 591 -13.46 7.32 -40.40
CA LEU A 591 -14.19 6.10 -40.04
C LEU A 591 -13.84 5.70 -38.61
N PHE A 592 -14.86 5.65 -37.75
CA PHE A 592 -14.76 5.24 -36.35
C PHE A 592 -15.61 4.00 -36.12
N GLN A 593 -15.03 2.95 -35.58
CA GLN A 593 -15.74 1.75 -35.16
C GLN A 593 -15.95 1.80 -33.66
N PHE A 594 -17.20 1.87 -33.26
CA PHE A 594 -17.62 1.72 -31.86
C PHE A 594 -17.88 0.24 -31.58
N SER A 595 -17.45 -0.23 -30.42
CA SER A 595 -17.74 -1.57 -29.93
C SER A 595 -18.17 -1.50 -28.48
N TRP A 596 -19.14 -2.34 -28.09
CA TRP A 596 -19.64 -2.48 -26.71
C TRP A 596 -20.27 -3.86 -26.52
N THR A 597 -20.54 -4.22 -25.27
CA THR A 597 -21.25 -5.46 -24.94
C THR A 597 -22.54 -5.10 -24.20
N THR A 598 -23.68 -5.62 -24.65
CA THR A 598 -24.97 -5.50 -23.96
C THR A 598 -25.29 -6.79 -23.20
N TYR A 599 -25.79 -6.68 -21.97
CA TYR A 599 -26.16 -7.84 -21.16
C TYR A 599 -27.62 -8.27 -21.33
N SER A 600 -28.45 -7.36 -21.82
CA SER A 600 -29.86 -7.62 -22.20
C SER A 600 -30.16 -6.93 -23.53
N ALA A 601 -31.31 -7.26 -24.14
CA ALA A 601 -31.80 -6.52 -25.31
C ALA A 601 -32.15 -5.09 -24.88
N THR A 602 -31.54 -4.09 -25.55
CA THR A 602 -31.69 -2.68 -25.17
C THR A 602 -31.55 -1.75 -26.37
N ASP A 603 -32.16 -0.57 -26.25
CA ASP A 603 -31.99 0.50 -27.22
C ASP A 603 -30.75 1.34 -26.87
N VAL A 604 -29.87 1.52 -27.84
CA VAL A 604 -28.66 2.35 -27.71
C VAL A 604 -28.77 3.51 -28.70
N GLN A 605 -28.51 4.71 -28.19
CA GLN A 605 -28.40 5.95 -28.93
C GLN A 605 -26.95 6.42 -29.00
N ILE A 606 -26.45 6.68 -30.19
CA ILE A 606 -25.14 7.28 -30.40
C ILE A 606 -25.35 8.66 -31.02
N GLU A 607 -24.79 9.68 -30.37
CA GLU A 607 -24.85 11.08 -30.86
C GLU A 607 -23.43 11.62 -30.94
N ILE A 608 -23.14 12.40 -32.00
CA ILE A 608 -21.84 13.03 -32.18
C ILE A 608 -22.01 14.53 -32.30
N PHE A 609 -21.20 15.24 -31.53
CA PHE A 609 -21.20 16.69 -31.41
C PHE A 609 -19.86 17.28 -31.87
N ASP A 610 -19.89 18.46 -32.47
CA ASP A 610 -18.71 19.27 -32.70
C ASP A 610 -18.28 19.99 -31.40
N ILE A 611 -17.12 20.65 -31.40
CA ILE A 611 -16.56 21.35 -30.23
C ILE A 611 -17.45 22.48 -29.70
N ASN A 612 -18.46 22.93 -30.48
CA ASN A 612 -19.43 23.95 -30.06
C ASN A 612 -20.71 23.32 -29.47
N GLY A 613 -20.77 22.00 -29.33
CA GLY A 613 -21.93 21.27 -28.85
C GLY A 613 -23.05 21.10 -29.89
N ARG A 614 -22.79 21.37 -31.14
CA ARG A 614 -23.76 21.13 -32.20
C ARG A 614 -23.73 19.67 -32.61
N MET A 615 -24.89 19.00 -32.57
CA MET A 615 -25.05 17.63 -33.03
C MET A 615 -24.84 17.55 -34.55
N ILE A 616 -23.94 16.66 -34.97
CA ILE A 616 -23.59 16.46 -36.37
C ILE A 616 -24.02 15.08 -36.88
N TRP A 617 -24.26 14.15 -35.98
CA TRP A 617 -24.69 12.80 -36.33
C TRP A 617 -25.46 12.16 -35.19
N GLN A 618 -26.45 11.32 -35.48
CA GLN A 618 -27.22 10.58 -34.48
C GLN A 618 -27.74 9.28 -35.06
N GLN A 619 -27.73 8.22 -34.26
CA GLN A 619 -28.39 6.95 -34.57
C GLN A 619 -28.92 6.32 -33.27
N THR A 620 -30.14 5.75 -33.35
CA THR A 620 -30.72 4.88 -32.35
C THR A 620 -30.95 3.52 -32.94
N GLY A 621 -30.60 2.46 -32.18
CA GLY A 621 -30.79 1.07 -32.59
C GLY A 621 -31.12 0.17 -31.44
N SER A 622 -31.92 -0.88 -31.66
CA SER A 622 -32.16 -1.93 -30.70
C SER A 622 -31.16 -3.06 -30.87
N TYR A 623 -30.43 -3.40 -29.83
CA TYR A 623 -29.36 -4.39 -29.83
C TYR A 623 -29.71 -5.56 -28.92
N ALA A 624 -29.43 -6.80 -29.35
CA ALA A 624 -29.57 -7.98 -28.53
C ALA A 624 -28.43 -8.08 -27.51
N ALA A 625 -28.59 -8.91 -26.46
CA ALA A 625 -27.50 -9.22 -25.55
C ALA A 625 -26.25 -9.77 -26.29
N GLY A 626 -25.06 -9.34 -25.89
CA GLY A 626 -23.79 -9.75 -26.46
C GLY A 626 -22.95 -8.61 -27.03
N TYR A 627 -21.84 -8.98 -27.68
CA TYR A 627 -20.91 -8.03 -28.28
C TYR A 627 -21.50 -7.35 -29.49
N GLN A 628 -21.43 -6.03 -29.58
CA GLN A 628 -21.96 -5.17 -30.62
C GLN A 628 -20.85 -4.34 -31.25
N GLN A 629 -21.04 -4.01 -32.54
CA GLN A 629 -20.18 -3.09 -33.29
C GLN A 629 -21.00 -2.18 -34.16
N GLN A 630 -20.63 -0.89 -34.23
CA GLN A 630 -21.23 0.11 -35.13
C GLN A 630 -20.13 0.96 -35.75
N THR A 631 -20.10 1.01 -37.05
CA THR A 631 -19.19 1.92 -37.77
C THR A 631 -19.91 3.24 -38.07
N ILE A 632 -19.23 4.35 -37.77
CA ILE A 632 -19.71 5.71 -38.03
C ILE A 632 -18.72 6.40 -38.96
N ASP A 633 -19.27 6.99 -40.03
CA ASP A 633 -18.49 7.69 -41.03
C ASP A 633 -18.63 9.22 -40.87
N LEU A 634 -17.53 9.85 -40.44
CA LEU A 634 -17.37 11.29 -40.31
C LEU A 634 -16.41 11.85 -41.40
N SER A 635 -16.12 11.10 -42.48
CA SER A 635 -15.19 11.52 -43.51
C SER A 635 -15.61 12.80 -44.24
N ALA A 636 -16.90 13.14 -44.25
CA ALA A 636 -17.42 14.39 -44.76
C ALA A 636 -17.30 15.59 -43.82
N GLN A 637 -16.91 15.38 -42.54
CA GLN A 637 -16.76 16.45 -41.57
C GLN A 637 -15.35 17.06 -41.64
N ALA A 638 -15.11 18.22 -41.06
CA ALA A 638 -13.78 18.85 -40.98
C ALA A 638 -12.83 18.06 -40.07
N SER A 639 -11.51 18.12 -40.32
CA SER A 639 -10.53 17.62 -39.36
C SER A 639 -10.63 18.38 -38.04
N GLY A 640 -10.60 17.67 -36.91
CA GLY A 640 -10.78 18.29 -35.60
C GLY A 640 -11.22 17.31 -34.52
N ILE A 641 -11.62 17.87 -33.36
CA ILE A 641 -12.11 17.13 -32.22
C ILE A 641 -13.65 17.11 -32.26
N TYR A 642 -14.20 15.95 -31.97
CA TYR A 642 -15.62 15.68 -31.84
C TYR A 642 -15.86 14.93 -30.53
N PHE A 643 -17.10 14.96 -30.03
CA PHE A 643 -17.53 14.23 -28.87
C PHE A 643 -18.66 13.27 -29.25
N ALA A 644 -18.48 12.00 -28.98
CA ALA A 644 -19.53 11.00 -29.13
C ALA A 644 -20.16 10.74 -27.74
N ARG A 645 -21.48 10.87 -27.66
CA ARG A 645 -22.27 10.39 -26.52
C ARG A 645 -22.96 9.11 -26.95
N VAL A 646 -22.68 8.03 -26.20
CA VAL A 646 -23.37 6.75 -26.34
C VAL A 646 -24.26 6.57 -25.10
N SER A 647 -25.56 6.41 -25.31
CA SER A 647 -26.54 6.34 -24.21
C SER A 647 -27.63 5.31 -24.52
N GLY A 648 -28.24 4.80 -23.45
CA GLY A 648 -29.38 3.87 -23.47
C GLY A 648 -30.15 3.97 -22.17
N GLU A 649 -31.06 3.03 -21.92
CA GLU A 649 -31.80 3.01 -20.68
C GLU A 649 -30.85 2.76 -19.51
N GLY A 650 -30.61 3.78 -18.67
CA GLY A 650 -29.79 3.73 -17.47
C GLY A 650 -28.29 3.99 -17.66
N PHE A 651 -27.79 4.41 -18.83
CA PHE A 651 -26.37 4.72 -19.03
C PHE A 651 -26.15 5.85 -20.03
N GLY A 652 -24.99 6.49 -19.93
CA GLY A 652 -24.51 7.43 -20.93
C GLY A 652 -23.01 7.72 -20.76
N GLU A 653 -22.22 7.49 -21.78
CA GLU A 653 -20.79 7.81 -21.82
C GLU A 653 -20.47 8.80 -22.92
N VAL A 654 -19.47 9.64 -22.69
CA VAL A 654 -18.96 10.62 -23.66
C VAL A 654 -17.51 10.32 -23.98
N MET A 655 -17.22 10.11 -25.26
CA MET A 655 -15.89 9.85 -25.77
C MET A 655 -15.40 10.96 -26.69
N ARG A 656 -14.12 11.29 -26.61
CA ARG A 656 -13.47 12.22 -27.52
C ARG A 656 -13.05 11.47 -28.80
N LEU A 657 -13.45 12.00 -29.98
CA LEU A 657 -13.01 11.53 -31.28
C LEU A 657 -12.05 12.56 -31.87
N VAL A 658 -11.01 12.08 -32.52
CA VAL A 658 -10.06 12.93 -33.26
C VAL A 658 -10.06 12.53 -34.72
N ARG A 659 -10.61 13.40 -35.57
CA ARG A 659 -10.55 13.26 -37.03
C ARG A 659 -9.31 13.99 -37.57
N LYS A 660 -8.46 13.25 -38.28
CA LYS A 660 -7.24 13.76 -38.93
C LYS A 660 -7.56 14.64 -40.10
#